data_b4ae34abe68667b69b12dadcda97bed8
#
_entry.id   b4ae34abe68667b69b12dadcda97bed8
#
_cell.length_a   1.000
_cell.length_b   1.000
_cell.length_c   1.000
_cell.angle_alpha   90.00
_cell.angle_beta   90.00
_cell.angle_gamma   90.00
#
_symmetry.space_group_name_H-M   'P 1'
#
loop_
_entity.id
_entity.type
_entity.pdbx_description
1 polymer ?
#
loop_
_entity_poly.entity_id
_entity_poly.type
_entity_poly.pdbx_seq_one_letter_code
_entity_poly.pdbx_strand_id
1 'polypeptide(L)'
;MIVTKRANDPVWTNIYAYAQLPAELRRLDEIAHNLWWVWTPKAQNLFRRISPELWESTEGNPITLTRLLSAEEMAALVADKDFMAQLDEVYDDFQAYINEPADAVRPSVAYFSMEYGLTNILKIYSGGLGVLAGDYLKEASDSNVRLTAVGFLYRYGYFTQSLSPEGQQQANYEAQDFTQLPIEQIFEEDGQTPLILEVPYAGHTVYSHVWKVNVGRISLYLLDTDIPQNSEWDRPITHQLYGGDWENRMKQEYLLGIGGVLLLNRLGISKDVYHMNEGHAAFMSVQRLLDYVEGEGLPFDEALELVRASSIYTCHTPVPAGHDYFDEELLGKYLGHIPGRLGISWHDFISLGRENPESNEKFSMSVFALNTCQEANGVSLLHGRVSQEMFAPVWKGFFPEELHVGYVTNGVHLPTWASAEWQELYTKHFGKDFLKKQTEEATWAKIQQLPNETIWETHQAIKLRLIEHIRTFYGEKWIRNSGNPETTVSVLEGINPNALIIGFGRRFATYKRAHLLFTDLERLERIVNNPKYPVQFLFTGKAHPADGGGQGLIKHILEISRLPQFLGKIIFLENYDMRLASKLIAGVDIWMNTPTRPLEASGTSGEKAEMNGVLNLSVLDGWWYEGYRKGAGWALTDKRTFADQSLQDKLDATTIYDLLEKEIVPLYFQRDGKPYSDGWVQTMKNSMNFIAPHYTMRRMMDDYYERFYTKLAERSARLHADSNRIARELTEWKRATAEAWDSMQVVSVECSESAAYMSNERHTGDEETVRLVLDKGALTSDLEVELVDAREDAQGRLRFVAKTALTLVERNGSREVYELRFKQARPGHYKRALRILPSHPELPHRMDFALVRWVALQ
;
A
#
# COMPACT_ATOMS: atom_id res chain seq x y z
N MET A 1 55.20 -28.01 -34.51
CA MET A 1 55.35 -27.96 -33.04
C MET A 1 54.51 -26.76 -32.54
N ILE A 2 53.52 -27.04 -31.77
CA ILE A 2 52.76 -25.95 -31.10
C ILE A 2 53.55 -25.62 -29.85
N VAL A 3 54.06 -24.43 -29.75
CA VAL A 3 54.80 -23.93 -28.57
C VAL A 3 53.88 -23.03 -27.80
N THR A 4 53.44 -23.46 -26.63
CA THR A 4 52.72 -22.61 -25.67
C THR A 4 53.66 -22.25 -24.54
N LYS A 5 53.78 -20.94 -24.25
CA LYS A 5 54.51 -20.44 -23.10
C LYS A 5 53.54 -19.60 -22.24
N ARG A 6 53.61 -19.72 -20.92
CA ARG A 6 52.81 -18.88 -19.96
C ARG A 6 53.07 -17.40 -20.14
N ALA A 7 54.24 -16.95 -20.60
CA ALA A 7 54.54 -15.59 -20.91
C ALA A 7 53.73 -14.99 -22.09
N ASN A 8 52.99 -15.85 -22.84
CA ASN A 8 52.12 -15.40 -23.94
C ASN A 8 50.70 -15.10 -23.46
N ASP A 9 50.37 -15.50 -22.22
CA ASP A 9 49.05 -15.21 -21.65
C ASP A 9 48.99 -13.71 -21.27
N PRO A 10 47.94 -12.99 -21.73
CA PRO A 10 47.78 -11.58 -21.37
C PRO A 10 47.51 -11.43 -19.90
N VAL A 11 48.18 -10.45 -19.26
CA VAL A 11 47.93 -10.04 -17.89
C VAL A 11 47.22 -8.69 -17.92
N TRP A 12 46.00 -8.65 -17.39
CA TRP A 12 45.14 -7.48 -17.40
C TRP A 12 45.11 -6.83 -16.03
N THR A 13 45.14 -5.49 -16.04
CA THR A 13 44.76 -4.67 -14.87
C THR A 13 43.42 -4.02 -15.14
N ASN A 14 42.50 -4.17 -14.23
CA ASN A 14 41.21 -3.47 -14.33
C ASN A 14 41.41 -2.00 -14.03
N ILE A 15 40.96 -1.16 -14.95
CA ILE A 15 40.99 0.30 -14.80
C ILE A 15 39.54 0.76 -14.94
N TYR A 16 39.08 1.49 -13.95
CA TYR A 16 37.77 2.13 -13.96
C TYR A 16 37.95 3.64 -14.16
N ALA A 17 37.49 4.15 -15.29
CA ALA A 17 37.51 5.56 -15.60
C ALA A 17 36.08 6.07 -15.72
N TYR A 18 35.73 7.06 -14.90
CA TYR A 18 34.43 7.69 -14.93
C TYR A 18 34.56 9.15 -15.32
N ALA A 19 33.49 9.70 -15.95
CA ALA A 19 33.44 11.12 -16.27
C ALA A 19 33.53 11.96 -14.99
N GLN A 20 34.32 13.03 -15.04
CA GLN A 20 34.30 14.07 -14.03
C GLN A 20 33.62 15.28 -14.63
N LEU A 21 32.42 15.59 -14.16
CA LEU A 21 31.66 16.73 -14.68
C LEU A 21 32.40 18.05 -14.41
N PRO A 22 32.57 18.90 -15.44
CA PRO A 22 33.10 20.26 -15.26
C PRO A 22 32.14 21.09 -14.39
N ALA A 23 32.65 22.20 -13.86
CA ALA A 23 31.87 23.01 -12.89
C ALA A 23 30.51 23.45 -13.43
N GLU A 24 30.40 23.74 -14.71
CA GLU A 24 29.19 24.18 -15.41
C GLU A 24 28.08 23.10 -15.42
N LEU A 25 28.47 21.82 -15.41
CA LEU A 25 27.56 20.67 -15.47
C LEU A 25 27.30 20.01 -14.10
N ARG A 26 27.94 20.44 -13.01
CA ARG A 26 27.74 19.84 -11.65
C ARG A 26 26.30 19.83 -11.19
N ARG A 27 25.49 20.79 -11.63
CA ARG A 27 24.06 20.87 -11.35
C ARG A 27 23.28 19.66 -11.84
N LEU A 28 23.76 18.96 -12.88
CA LEU A 28 23.18 17.69 -13.34
C LEU A 28 23.32 16.61 -12.26
N ASP A 29 24.45 16.55 -11.57
CA ASP A 29 24.69 15.58 -10.50
C ASP A 29 23.78 15.84 -9.29
N GLU A 30 23.59 17.11 -8.91
CA GLU A 30 22.68 17.49 -7.82
C GLU A 30 21.22 17.08 -8.13
N ILE A 31 20.75 17.32 -9.37
CA ILE A 31 19.41 16.89 -9.80
C ILE A 31 19.32 15.36 -9.83
N ALA A 32 20.36 14.67 -10.36
CA ALA A 32 20.37 13.21 -10.51
C ALA A 32 20.30 12.46 -9.17
N HIS A 33 20.90 13.00 -8.10
CA HIS A 33 20.86 12.42 -6.75
C HIS A 33 19.59 12.76 -5.95
N ASN A 34 18.68 13.58 -6.48
CA ASN A 34 17.38 13.83 -5.87
C ASN A 34 16.27 13.27 -6.75
N LEU A 35 15.44 12.38 -6.23
CA LEU A 35 14.39 11.72 -7.01
C LEU A 35 13.28 12.64 -7.53
N TRP A 36 13.33 13.95 -7.27
CA TRP A 36 12.38 14.92 -7.85
C TRP A 36 12.28 14.80 -9.38
N TRP A 37 13.39 14.49 -10.07
CA TRP A 37 13.40 14.30 -11.52
C TRP A 37 12.49 13.14 -11.98
N VAL A 38 12.24 12.13 -11.14
CA VAL A 38 11.45 10.94 -11.51
C VAL A 38 10.03 11.29 -11.91
N TRP A 39 9.45 12.33 -11.30
CA TRP A 39 8.09 12.78 -11.61
C TRP A 39 8.02 14.19 -12.22
N THR A 40 9.16 14.70 -12.66
CA THR A 40 9.26 16.00 -13.30
C THR A 40 9.65 15.84 -14.77
N PRO A 41 8.69 15.95 -15.73
CA PRO A 41 8.95 15.71 -17.15
C PRO A 41 10.06 16.60 -17.74
N LYS A 42 10.16 17.87 -17.31
CA LYS A 42 11.23 18.78 -17.75
C LYS A 42 12.62 18.23 -17.41
N ALA A 43 12.81 17.70 -16.18
CA ALA A 43 14.08 17.12 -15.74
C ALA A 43 14.42 15.84 -16.50
N GLN A 44 13.42 14.97 -16.74
CA GLN A 44 13.62 13.77 -17.57
C GLN A 44 14.02 14.12 -19.00
N ASN A 45 13.40 15.15 -19.59
CA ASN A 45 13.72 15.61 -20.92
C ASN A 45 15.12 16.22 -21.02
N LEU A 46 15.58 16.90 -19.96
CA LEU A 46 16.95 17.42 -19.87
C LEU A 46 17.97 16.28 -19.98
N PHE A 47 17.83 15.22 -19.15
CA PHE A 47 18.72 14.05 -19.20
C PHE A 47 18.63 13.29 -20.53
N ARG A 48 17.43 13.09 -21.07
CA ARG A 48 17.23 12.44 -22.37
C ARG A 48 17.88 13.22 -23.51
N ARG A 49 17.90 14.55 -23.47
CA ARG A 49 18.55 15.42 -24.46
C ARG A 49 20.06 15.26 -24.49
N ILE A 50 20.69 14.93 -23.36
CA ILE A 50 22.16 14.72 -23.30
C ILE A 50 22.56 13.63 -24.29
N SER A 51 21.92 12.45 -24.21
CA SER A 51 22.07 11.35 -25.14
C SER A 51 20.83 10.43 -25.05
N PRO A 52 19.93 10.49 -26.04
CA PRO A 52 18.79 9.59 -26.07
C PRO A 52 19.17 8.09 -26.05
N GLU A 53 20.29 7.74 -26.68
CA GLU A 53 20.80 6.37 -26.75
C GLU A 53 21.30 5.89 -25.38
N LEU A 54 22.11 6.69 -24.69
CA LEU A 54 22.55 6.37 -23.33
C LEU A 54 21.39 6.37 -22.35
N TRP A 55 20.41 7.28 -22.50
CA TRP A 55 19.22 7.29 -21.65
C TRP A 55 18.45 5.98 -21.73
N GLU A 56 18.23 5.45 -22.94
CA GLU A 56 17.54 4.17 -23.10
C GLU A 56 18.39 2.97 -22.64
N SER A 57 19.70 2.96 -22.95
CA SER A 57 20.60 1.85 -22.58
C SER A 57 20.89 1.79 -21.07
N THR A 58 20.81 2.91 -20.36
CA THR A 58 20.94 2.98 -18.89
C THR A 58 19.59 2.88 -18.16
N GLU A 59 18.53 2.49 -18.87
CA GLU A 59 17.17 2.38 -18.33
C GLU A 59 16.65 3.67 -17.68
N GLY A 60 17.12 4.83 -18.15
CA GLY A 60 16.76 6.13 -17.61
C GLY A 60 17.48 6.50 -16.32
N ASN A 61 18.65 5.95 -16.05
CA ASN A 61 19.47 6.28 -14.90
C ASN A 61 20.38 7.50 -15.20
N PRO A 62 20.09 8.69 -14.66
CA PRO A 62 20.88 9.89 -14.95
C PRO A 62 22.29 9.84 -14.38
N ILE A 63 22.52 9.12 -13.27
CA ILE A 63 23.84 8.97 -12.64
C ILE A 63 24.75 8.15 -13.54
N THR A 64 24.26 7.00 -14.01
CA THR A 64 25.02 6.17 -14.93
C THR A 64 25.24 6.88 -16.27
N LEU A 65 24.22 7.55 -16.79
CA LEU A 65 24.30 8.33 -18.03
C LEU A 65 25.43 9.39 -17.94
N THR A 66 25.45 10.20 -16.89
CA THR A 66 26.46 11.28 -16.75
C THR A 66 27.87 10.74 -16.54
N ARG A 67 28.02 9.57 -15.93
CA ARG A 67 29.32 8.90 -15.72
C ARG A 67 29.91 8.29 -16.98
N LEU A 68 29.10 8.03 -18.00
CA LEU A 68 29.51 7.46 -19.28
C LEU A 68 29.89 8.54 -20.32
N LEU A 69 29.68 9.81 -20.02
CA LEU A 69 30.02 10.90 -20.98
C LEU A 69 31.51 11.01 -21.21
N SER A 70 31.93 11.12 -22.46
CA SER A 70 33.28 11.45 -22.85
C SER A 70 33.59 12.93 -22.58
N ALA A 71 34.87 13.27 -22.53
CA ALA A 71 35.32 14.68 -22.38
C ALA A 71 34.83 15.56 -23.54
N GLU A 72 34.74 15.00 -24.76
CA GLU A 72 34.25 15.70 -25.95
C GLU A 72 32.75 15.99 -25.86
N GLU A 73 31.97 15.03 -25.43
CA GLU A 73 30.49 15.21 -25.22
C GLU A 73 30.23 16.27 -24.14
N MET A 74 30.96 16.21 -23.02
CA MET A 74 30.84 17.22 -21.96
C MET A 74 31.18 18.62 -22.47
N ALA A 75 32.26 18.77 -23.26
CA ALA A 75 32.63 20.04 -23.85
C ALA A 75 31.60 20.57 -24.86
N ALA A 76 30.97 19.66 -25.63
CA ALA A 76 29.90 20.00 -26.56
C ALA A 76 28.65 20.49 -25.82
N LEU A 77 28.26 19.85 -24.71
CA LEU A 77 27.14 20.29 -23.87
C LEU A 77 27.37 21.69 -23.28
N VAL A 78 28.57 21.97 -22.76
CA VAL A 78 28.93 23.31 -22.24
C VAL A 78 28.87 24.36 -23.34
N ALA A 79 29.21 24.01 -24.58
CA ALA A 79 29.17 24.92 -25.71
C ALA A 79 27.74 25.13 -26.27
N ASP A 80 26.81 24.20 -26.03
CA ASP A 80 25.40 24.31 -26.43
C ASP A 80 24.63 25.27 -25.50
N LYS A 81 24.44 26.50 -26.00
CA LYS A 81 23.75 27.56 -25.23
C LYS A 81 22.31 27.23 -24.91
N ASP A 82 21.60 26.50 -25.81
CA ASP A 82 20.21 26.13 -25.59
C ASP A 82 20.10 25.02 -24.55
N PHE A 83 21.06 24.09 -24.53
CA PHE A 83 21.16 23.10 -23.45
C PHE A 83 21.47 23.75 -22.10
N MET A 84 22.43 24.67 -22.06
CA MET A 84 22.80 25.38 -20.82
C MET A 84 21.62 26.20 -20.27
N ALA A 85 20.86 26.89 -21.14
CA ALA A 85 19.66 27.62 -20.74
C ALA A 85 18.57 26.70 -20.20
N GLN A 86 18.37 25.50 -20.80
CA GLN A 86 17.46 24.51 -20.28
C GLN A 86 17.92 23.94 -18.92
N LEU A 87 19.21 23.70 -18.76
CA LEU A 87 19.79 23.28 -17.47
C LEU A 87 19.56 24.35 -16.39
N ASP A 88 19.77 25.64 -16.71
CA ASP A 88 19.51 26.75 -15.79
C ASP A 88 18.04 26.78 -15.38
N GLU A 89 17.09 26.69 -16.33
CA GLU A 89 15.65 26.67 -16.04
C GLU A 89 15.24 25.49 -15.13
N VAL A 90 15.71 24.28 -15.44
CA VAL A 90 15.38 23.08 -14.65
C VAL A 90 15.99 23.15 -13.26
N TYR A 91 17.22 23.66 -13.14
CA TYR A 91 17.87 23.79 -11.85
C TYR A 91 17.22 24.86 -10.97
N ASP A 92 16.81 25.99 -11.55
CA ASP A 92 16.07 27.04 -10.84
C ASP A 92 14.70 26.51 -10.34
N ASP A 93 13.96 25.74 -11.17
CA ASP A 93 12.73 25.07 -10.76
C ASP A 93 13.00 24.08 -9.60
N PHE A 94 14.08 23.31 -9.69
CA PHE A 94 14.51 22.39 -8.63
C PHE A 94 14.83 23.10 -7.33
N GLN A 95 15.63 24.17 -7.38
CA GLN A 95 15.99 24.95 -6.19
C GLN A 95 14.77 25.64 -5.58
N ALA A 96 13.87 26.19 -6.38
CA ALA A 96 12.61 26.77 -5.90
C ALA A 96 11.75 25.72 -5.18
N TYR A 97 11.69 24.51 -5.76
CA TYR A 97 10.96 23.40 -5.15
C TYR A 97 11.56 22.98 -3.79
N ILE A 98 12.88 22.72 -3.73
CA ILE A 98 13.54 22.21 -2.51
C ILE A 98 13.53 23.23 -1.37
N ASN A 99 13.64 24.52 -1.68
CA ASN A 99 13.74 25.59 -0.68
C ASN A 99 12.41 26.16 -0.22
N GLU A 100 11.27 25.65 -0.72
CA GLU A 100 9.96 26.06 -0.23
C GLU A 100 9.80 25.68 1.26
N PRO A 101 9.40 26.59 2.16
CA PRO A 101 9.26 26.28 3.58
C PRO A 101 8.25 25.17 3.83
N ALA A 102 8.58 24.23 4.71
CA ALA A 102 7.72 23.11 5.06
C ALA A 102 6.43 23.57 5.73
N ASP A 103 5.34 22.82 5.53
CA ASP A 103 4.08 22.99 6.27
C ASP A 103 4.34 22.72 7.77
N ALA A 104 4.30 23.80 8.56
CA ALA A 104 4.51 23.75 10.01
C ALA A 104 3.23 23.42 10.78
N VAL A 105 2.07 23.48 10.15
CA VAL A 105 0.75 23.28 10.80
C VAL A 105 0.45 21.78 10.95
N ARG A 106 0.72 21.01 9.92
CA ARG A 106 0.50 19.56 9.93
C ARG A 106 1.51 18.86 10.84
N PRO A 107 1.08 17.86 11.67
CA PRO A 107 2.00 17.09 12.49
C PRO A 107 3.06 16.36 11.66
N SER A 108 4.23 16.14 12.26
CA SER A 108 5.33 15.41 11.63
C SER A 108 5.14 13.90 11.79
N VAL A 109 5.55 13.13 10.75
CA VAL A 109 5.30 11.69 10.68
C VAL A 109 6.60 10.91 10.46
N ALA A 110 6.80 9.84 11.23
CA ALA A 110 7.77 8.77 10.94
C ALA A 110 7.03 7.62 10.24
N TYR A 111 7.49 7.21 9.07
CA TYR A 111 6.85 6.21 8.23
C TYR A 111 7.77 5.00 8.03
N PHE A 112 7.32 3.81 8.45
CA PHE A 112 8.11 2.58 8.43
C PHE A 112 7.53 1.58 7.43
N SER A 113 8.35 1.13 6.50
CA SER A 113 7.97 0.10 5.52
C SER A 113 9.18 -0.71 5.07
N MET A 114 8.98 -2.00 4.77
CA MET A 114 10.03 -2.85 4.20
C MET A 114 10.37 -2.53 2.76
N GLU A 115 9.48 -1.86 2.02
CA GLU A 115 9.63 -1.62 0.60
C GLU A 115 9.12 -0.24 0.17
N TYR A 116 9.81 0.37 -0.80
CA TYR A 116 9.45 1.64 -1.40
C TYR A 116 9.65 1.60 -2.91
N GLY A 117 8.58 1.65 -3.68
CA GLY A 117 8.59 1.72 -5.13
C GLY A 117 8.71 3.15 -5.62
N LEU A 118 9.93 3.66 -5.69
CA LEU A 118 10.21 5.05 -6.07
C LEU A 118 10.55 5.20 -7.56
N THR A 119 11.37 4.29 -8.06
CA THR A 119 11.85 4.24 -9.44
C THR A 119 12.36 2.82 -9.76
N ASN A 120 12.41 2.46 -11.05
CA ASN A 120 12.92 1.16 -11.49
C ASN A 120 14.43 0.99 -11.26
N ILE A 121 15.19 2.07 -11.17
CA ILE A 121 16.65 2.02 -10.97
C ILE A 121 17.05 1.72 -9.52
N LEU A 122 16.16 1.92 -8.55
CA LEU A 122 16.36 1.59 -7.14
C LEU A 122 15.46 0.41 -6.76
N LYS A 123 16.04 -0.80 -6.74
CA LYS A 123 15.30 -2.06 -6.59
C LYS A 123 15.01 -2.39 -5.12
N ILE A 124 14.19 -1.58 -4.45
CA ILE A 124 13.80 -1.73 -3.05
C ILE A 124 12.29 -1.94 -2.87
N TYR A 125 11.61 -2.50 -3.86
CA TYR A 125 10.20 -2.86 -3.83
C TYR A 125 9.92 -4.13 -4.63
N SER A 126 8.80 -4.79 -4.36
CA SER A 126 8.34 -5.97 -5.08
C SER A 126 6.98 -5.78 -5.76
N GLY A 127 6.06 -5.08 -5.14
CA GLY A 127 4.69 -4.99 -5.60
C GLY A 127 3.94 -3.73 -5.17
N GLY A 128 2.61 -3.84 -5.09
CA GLY A 128 1.71 -2.71 -4.86
C GLY A 128 1.93 -1.97 -3.54
N LEU A 129 2.30 -2.69 -2.47
CA LEU A 129 2.57 -2.08 -1.16
C LEU A 129 3.76 -1.12 -1.24
N GLY A 130 4.85 -1.54 -1.89
CA GLY A 130 6.02 -0.69 -2.05
C GLY A 130 5.77 0.49 -2.99
N VAL A 131 5.03 0.28 -4.08
CA VAL A 131 4.65 1.38 -4.99
C VAL A 131 3.77 2.40 -4.27
N LEU A 132 2.84 1.96 -3.43
CA LEU A 132 2.03 2.85 -2.61
C LEU A 132 2.91 3.68 -1.64
N ALA A 133 3.83 3.02 -0.92
CA ALA A 133 4.75 3.70 -0.01
C ALA A 133 5.63 4.72 -0.75
N GLY A 134 6.12 4.37 -1.95
CA GLY A 134 6.88 5.28 -2.80
C GLY A 134 6.07 6.49 -3.26
N ASP A 135 4.85 6.27 -3.73
CA ASP A 135 3.90 7.33 -4.12
C ASP A 135 3.57 8.25 -2.93
N TYR A 136 3.43 7.65 -1.73
CA TYR A 136 3.17 8.41 -0.50
C TYR A 136 4.32 9.37 -0.15
N LEU A 137 5.59 8.93 -0.29
CA LEU A 137 6.74 9.80 -0.07
C LEU A 137 6.84 10.92 -1.12
N LYS A 138 6.52 10.63 -2.38
CA LYS A 138 6.51 11.66 -3.44
C LYS A 138 5.44 12.72 -3.18
N GLU A 139 4.24 12.30 -2.80
CA GLU A 139 3.18 13.25 -2.42
C GLU A 139 3.52 14.02 -1.15
N ALA A 140 4.14 13.38 -0.16
CA ALA A 140 4.61 14.05 1.05
C ALA A 140 5.60 15.18 0.69
N SER A 141 6.44 14.94 -0.33
CA SER A 141 7.32 15.97 -0.87
C SER A 141 6.55 17.08 -1.58
N ASP A 142 5.60 16.74 -2.46
CA ASP A 142 4.81 17.73 -3.22
C ASP A 142 3.86 18.53 -2.32
N SER A 143 3.31 17.90 -1.28
CA SER A 143 2.52 18.56 -0.22
C SER A 143 3.38 19.27 0.82
N ASN A 144 4.69 19.14 0.74
CA ASN A 144 5.70 19.77 1.61
C ASN A 144 5.47 19.52 3.11
N VAL A 145 5.03 18.30 3.48
CA VAL A 145 4.79 17.90 4.87
C VAL A 145 6.06 17.36 5.52
N ARG A 146 6.15 17.44 6.86
CA ARG A 146 7.31 17.01 7.65
C ARG A 146 7.31 15.50 7.87
N LEU A 147 7.67 14.72 6.87
CA LEU A 147 7.75 13.26 6.93
C LEU A 147 9.19 12.77 6.86
N THR A 148 9.50 11.72 7.60
CA THR A 148 10.76 10.96 7.50
C THR A 148 10.42 9.49 7.38
N ALA A 149 11.06 8.77 6.48
CA ALA A 149 10.80 7.35 6.25
C ALA A 149 12.01 6.48 6.57
N VAL A 150 11.75 5.22 6.93
CA VAL A 150 12.78 4.21 7.23
C VAL A 150 12.48 2.92 6.48
N GLY A 151 13.50 2.30 5.91
CA GLY A 151 13.41 1.05 5.17
C GLY A 151 14.77 0.38 5.00
N PHE A 152 14.92 -0.45 3.98
CA PHE A 152 16.14 -1.21 3.70
C PHE A 152 16.74 -0.88 2.33
N LEU A 153 18.06 -0.89 2.25
CA LEU A 153 18.79 -0.95 1.01
C LEU A 153 19.15 -2.42 0.72
N TYR A 154 18.40 -3.05 -0.19
CA TYR A 154 18.62 -4.44 -0.53
C TYR A 154 19.78 -4.61 -1.50
N ARG A 155 20.66 -5.59 -1.22
CA ARG A 155 21.81 -5.87 -2.09
C ARG A 155 21.39 -6.38 -3.47
N TYR A 156 20.38 -7.27 -3.49
CA TYR A 156 19.86 -7.88 -4.73
C TYR A 156 18.45 -7.40 -5.08
N GLY A 157 17.75 -6.80 -4.12
CA GLY A 157 16.39 -6.31 -4.30
C GLY A 157 15.38 -7.41 -4.59
N TYR A 158 14.48 -7.13 -5.55
CA TYR A 158 13.54 -8.11 -6.09
C TYR A 158 14.00 -8.56 -7.49
N PHE A 159 13.67 -9.77 -7.87
CA PHE A 159 14.23 -10.40 -9.08
C PHE A 159 13.79 -9.74 -10.40
N THR A 160 14.66 -9.85 -11.39
CA THR A 160 14.35 -9.58 -12.79
C THR A 160 13.83 -10.87 -13.43
N GLN A 161 12.67 -10.78 -14.10
CA GLN A 161 12.04 -11.95 -14.72
C GLN A 161 12.56 -12.14 -16.15
N SER A 162 12.92 -13.38 -16.47
CA SER A 162 13.01 -13.89 -17.84
C SER A 162 12.12 -15.12 -18.00
N LEU A 163 11.80 -15.45 -19.23
CA LEU A 163 10.96 -16.61 -19.57
C LEU A 163 11.76 -17.58 -20.43
N SER A 164 11.71 -18.87 -20.09
CA SER A 164 12.32 -19.92 -20.95
C SER A 164 11.51 -20.09 -22.25
N PRO A 165 12.08 -20.74 -23.27
CA PRO A 165 11.34 -21.10 -24.48
C PRO A 165 10.06 -21.92 -24.20
N GLU A 166 10.03 -22.69 -23.11
CA GLU A 166 8.89 -23.50 -22.68
C GLU A 166 7.87 -22.65 -21.85
N GLY A 167 8.16 -21.36 -21.62
CA GLY A 167 7.29 -20.45 -20.89
C GLY A 167 7.44 -20.49 -19.37
N GLN A 168 8.54 -21.06 -18.86
CA GLN A 168 8.81 -21.10 -17.42
C GLN A 168 9.45 -19.79 -16.95
N GLN A 169 8.95 -19.24 -15.86
CA GLN A 169 9.54 -18.07 -15.22
C GLN A 169 10.90 -18.41 -14.60
N GLN A 170 11.89 -17.56 -14.88
CA GLN A 170 13.20 -17.57 -14.24
C GLN A 170 13.37 -16.29 -13.42
N ALA A 171 13.79 -16.46 -12.18
CA ALA A 171 14.07 -15.35 -11.28
C ALA A 171 15.58 -15.07 -11.26
N ASN A 172 15.99 -13.91 -11.77
CA ASN A 172 17.39 -13.51 -11.85
C ASN A 172 17.65 -12.42 -10.80
N TYR A 173 18.65 -12.65 -9.95
CA TYR A 173 19.07 -11.72 -8.91
C TYR A 173 20.45 -11.16 -9.26
N GLU A 174 20.55 -9.87 -9.43
CA GLU A 174 21.78 -9.15 -9.71
C GLU A 174 22.07 -8.18 -8.56
N ALA A 175 23.32 -8.14 -8.10
CA ALA A 175 23.74 -7.23 -7.07
C ALA A 175 23.64 -5.78 -7.57
N GLN A 176 22.98 -4.91 -6.82
CA GLN A 176 22.92 -3.49 -7.10
C GLN A 176 24.30 -2.87 -6.88
N ASP A 177 24.76 -2.06 -7.84
CA ASP A 177 25.95 -1.19 -7.64
C ASP A 177 25.51 0.10 -6.98
N PHE A 178 25.70 0.20 -5.68
CA PHE A 178 25.25 1.35 -4.89
C PHE A 178 25.89 2.67 -5.34
N THR A 179 27.03 2.62 -6.02
CA THR A 179 27.67 3.82 -6.55
C THR A 179 26.93 4.45 -7.73
N GLN A 180 26.04 3.68 -8.38
CA GLN A 180 25.23 4.13 -9.51
C GLN A 180 23.77 4.45 -9.12
N LEU A 181 23.47 4.46 -7.83
CA LEU A 181 22.12 4.71 -7.32
C LEU A 181 22.00 6.15 -6.78
N PRO A 182 20.79 6.74 -6.79
CA PRO A 182 20.51 8.06 -6.23
C PRO A 182 20.41 8.00 -4.70
N ILE A 183 21.46 7.56 -4.05
CA ILE A 183 21.59 7.39 -2.60
C ILE A 183 22.86 8.04 -2.09
N GLU A 184 22.82 8.50 -0.85
CA GLU A 184 23.94 9.13 -0.16
C GLU A 184 24.26 8.31 1.11
N GLN A 185 25.52 7.97 1.32
CA GLN A 185 25.95 7.36 2.57
C GLN A 185 25.95 8.41 3.68
N ILE A 186 25.45 8.07 4.86
CA ILE A 186 25.51 8.95 6.03
C ILE A 186 26.84 8.74 6.73
N PHE A 187 27.48 9.85 7.11
CA PHE A 187 28.76 9.89 7.80
C PHE A 187 28.58 10.43 9.22
N GLU A 188 29.57 10.14 10.10
CA GLU A 188 29.71 10.76 11.40
C GLU A 188 30.00 12.26 11.26
N GLU A 189 30.06 13.00 12.37
CA GLU A 189 30.30 14.44 12.40
C GLU A 189 31.62 14.84 11.72
N ASP A 190 32.58 13.93 11.61
CA ASP A 190 33.88 14.17 10.94
C ASP A 190 33.75 14.24 9.41
N GLY A 191 32.58 13.84 8.85
CA GLY A 191 32.29 13.84 7.41
C GLY A 191 33.11 12.84 6.60
N GLN A 192 33.82 11.91 7.25
CA GLN A 192 34.72 10.93 6.60
C GLN A 192 34.42 9.49 7.04
N THR A 193 34.06 9.29 8.32
CA THR A 193 33.76 7.98 8.87
C THR A 193 32.29 7.63 8.59
N PRO A 194 32.01 6.54 7.86
CA PRO A 194 30.61 6.11 7.67
C PRO A 194 29.89 5.88 9.01
N LEU A 195 28.69 6.41 9.16
CA LEU A 195 27.86 6.14 10.31
C LEU A 195 27.49 4.66 10.34
N ILE A 196 27.83 3.96 11.40
CA ILE A 196 27.48 2.57 11.64
C ILE A 196 26.47 2.53 12.78
N LEU A 197 25.27 2.07 12.47
CA LEU A 197 24.24 1.81 13.47
C LEU A 197 24.50 0.47 14.12
N GLU A 198 24.56 0.43 15.45
CA GLU A 198 24.65 -0.78 16.24
C GLU A 198 23.26 -1.20 16.71
N VAL A 199 22.80 -2.37 16.31
CA VAL A 199 21.50 -2.93 16.71
C VAL A 199 21.75 -4.17 17.58
N PRO A 200 21.35 -4.16 18.86
CA PRO A 200 21.55 -5.29 19.75
C PRO A 200 20.56 -6.42 19.40
N TYR A 201 21.10 -7.52 18.91
CA TYR A 201 20.38 -8.79 18.73
C TYR A 201 20.65 -9.73 19.89
N ALA A 202 19.99 -10.90 19.89
CA ALA A 202 20.16 -11.90 20.94
C ALA A 202 21.62 -12.38 21.06
N GLY A 203 22.34 -11.86 22.02
CA GLY A 203 23.72 -12.26 22.35
C GLY A 203 24.83 -11.69 21.46
N HIS A 204 24.51 -10.88 20.46
CA HIS A 204 25.48 -10.19 19.60
C HIS A 204 24.94 -8.87 19.07
N THR A 205 25.77 -8.10 18.41
CA THR A 205 25.39 -6.84 17.76
C THR A 205 25.40 -7.04 16.25
N VAL A 206 24.33 -6.58 15.58
CA VAL A 206 24.26 -6.45 14.12
C VAL A 206 24.57 -5.00 13.76
N TYR A 207 25.46 -4.80 12.83
CA TYR A 207 25.91 -3.50 12.37
C TYR A 207 25.23 -3.16 11.04
N SER A 208 24.85 -1.90 10.87
CA SER A 208 24.23 -1.43 9.64
C SER A 208 24.86 -0.13 9.17
N HIS A 209 25.25 -0.06 7.89
CA HIS A 209 25.42 1.23 7.24
C HIS A 209 24.07 1.93 7.12
N VAL A 210 24.11 3.22 7.05
CA VAL A 210 22.93 4.07 6.87
C VAL A 210 23.08 4.84 5.57
N TRP A 211 22.08 4.67 4.70
CA TRP A 211 22.00 5.38 3.45
C TRP A 211 20.79 6.29 3.45
N LYS A 212 20.83 7.35 2.67
CA LYS A 212 19.73 8.31 2.52
C LYS A 212 19.35 8.44 1.06
N VAL A 213 18.05 8.41 0.80
CA VAL A 213 17.44 8.78 -0.48
C VAL A 213 16.74 10.12 -0.31
N ASN A 214 17.05 11.07 -1.17
CA ASN A 214 16.35 12.34 -1.24
C ASN A 214 15.14 12.18 -2.18
N VAL A 215 13.95 12.00 -1.60
CA VAL A 215 12.69 11.93 -2.35
C VAL A 215 12.09 13.35 -2.40
N GLY A 216 12.62 14.18 -3.30
CA GLY A 216 12.38 15.61 -3.26
C GLY A 216 12.83 16.22 -1.93
N ARG A 217 11.87 16.70 -1.13
CA ARG A 217 12.09 17.28 0.21
C ARG A 217 12.12 16.23 1.33
N ILE A 218 11.73 14.98 1.05
CA ILE A 218 11.58 13.92 2.04
C ILE A 218 12.85 13.09 2.13
N SER A 219 13.29 12.81 3.36
CA SER A 219 14.40 11.89 3.62
C SER A 219 13.88 10.49 3.89
N LEU A 220 14.32 9.52 3.09
CA LEU A 220 14.17 8.11 3.32
C LEU A 220 15.51 7.53 3.76
N TYR A 221 15.58 7.01 4.98
CA TYR A 221 16.78 6.33 5.49
C TYR A 221 16.68 4.84 5.25
N LEU A 222 17.75 4.25 4.73
CA LEU A 222 17.82 2.84 4.37
C LEU A 222 18.95 2.16 5.16
N LEU A 223 18.62 1.03 5.79
CA LEU A 223 19.55 0.20 6.54
C LEU A 223 20.16 -0.87 5.63
N ASP A 224 21.47 -1.10 5.77
CA ASP A 224 22.26 -2.05 4.98
C ASP A 224 23.20 -2.84 5.89
N THR A 225 22.93 -4.15 6.05
CA THR A 225 23.74 -5.06 6.88
C THR A 225 24.81 -5.82 6.09
N ASP A 226 24.88 -5.67 4.75
CA ASP A 226 25.89 -6.34 3.93
C ASP A 226 27.26 -5.64 4.01
N ILE A 227 27.79 -5.59 5.23
CA ILE A 227 29.05 -4.92 5.57
C ILE A 227 30.02 -5.86 6.27
N PRO A 228 31.35 -5.59 6.18
CA PRO A 228 32.36 -6.51 6.71
C PRO A 228 32.34 -6.73 8.22
N GLN A 229 31.74 -5.81 8.99
CA GLN A 229 31.61 -5.90 10.44
C GLN A 229 30.67 -7.02 10.87
N ASN A 230 29.75 -7.42 10.00
CA ASN A 230 28.79 -8.49 10.27
C ASN A 230 29.34 -9.88 9.93
N SER A 231 28.80 -10.86 10.63
CA SER A 231 29.00 -12.27 10.32
C SER A 231 28.37 -12.65 8.99
N GLU A 232 28.78 -13.79 8.40
CA GLU A 232 28.16 -14.35 7.19
C GLU A 232 26.66 -14.68 7.38
N TRP A 233 26.18 -14.82 8.63
CA TRP A 233 24.79 -15.08 8.98
C TRP A 233 23.94 -13.80 9.10
N ASP A 234 24.55 -12.64 9.34
CA ASP A 234 23.85 -11.37 9.55
C ASP A 234 23.89 -10.47 8.31
N ARG A 235 24.93 -10.56 7.49
CA ARG A 235 25.01 -9.83 6.22
C ARG A 235 23.78 -10.06 5.31
N PRO A 236 23.23 -11.30 5.19
CA PRO A 236 22.08 -11.56 4.34
C PRO A 236 20.74 -10.94 4.79
N ILE A 237 20.64 -10.35 5.98
CA ILE A 237 19.36 -9.74 6.46
C ILE A 237 18.81 -8.76 5.42
N THR A 238 19.68 -7.93 4.81
CA THR A 238 19.27 -6.96 3.78
C THR A 238 19.66 -7.38 2.36
N HIS A 239 19.81 -8.68 2.08
CA HIS A 239 20.12 -9.14 0.71
C HIS A 239 18.90 -9.08 -0.21
N GLN A 240 17.78 -9.65 0.21
CA GLN A 240 16.59 -9.80 -0.64
C GLN A 240 15.32 -9.40 0.10
N LEU A 241 14.46 -8.68 -0.59
CA LEU A 241 13.10 -8.39 -0.13
C LEU A 241 12.28 -9.68 -0.14
N TYR A 242 11.69 -10.03 1.02
CA TYR A 242 10.94 -11.28 1.23
C TYR A 242 11.75 -12.56 0.93
N GLY A 243 13.08 -12.48 1.03
CA GLY A 243 13.96 -13.61 0.86
C GLY A 243 14.29 -14.33 2.16
N GLY A 244 14.79 -15.58 2.04
CA GLY A 244 15.17 -16.40 3.17
C GLY A 244 13.98 -17.13 3.83
N ASP A 245 14.22 -17.62 5.05
CA ASP A 245 13.25 -18.32 5.87
C ASP A 245 12.55 -17.39 6.91
N TRP A 246 11.72 -17.99 7.76
CA TRP A 246 11.03 -17.25 8.83
C TRP A 246 11.99 -16.62 9.85
N GLU A 247 13.18 -17.19 10.06
CA GLU A 247 14.19 -16.58 10.92
C GLU A 247 14.78 -15.32 10.28
N ASN A 248 15.07 -15.34 8.97
CA ASN A 248 15.49 -14.13 8.27
C ASN A 248 14.38 -13.07 8.26
N ARG A 249 13.12 -13.48 8.14
CA ARG A 249 11.97 -12.58 8.26
C ARG A 249 11.92 -11.92 9.63
N MET A 250 12.07 -12.69 10.72
CA MET A 250 12.19 -12.16 12.09
C MET A 250 13.32 -11.13 12.21
N LYS A 251 14.50 -11.44 11.67
CA LYS A 251 15.65 -10.54 11.68
C LYS A 251 15.36 -9.23 10.94
N GLN A 252 14.69 -9.30 9.78
CA GLN A 252 14.30 -8.12 9.01
C GLN A 252 13.32 -7.23 9.79
N GLU A 253 12.27 -7.81 10.37
CA GLU A 253 11.28 -7.05 11.13
C GLU A 253 11.85 -6.45 12.41
N TYR A 254 12.76 -7.17 13.06
CA TYR A 254 13.52 -6.65 14.21
C TYR A 254 14.39 -5.45 13.79
N LEU A 255 15.13 -5.58 12.70
CA LEU A 255 15.99 -4.50 12.18
C LEU A 255 15.16 -3.28 11.77
N LEU A 256 14.04 -3.47 11.08
CA LEU A 256 13.18 -2.36 10.64
C LEU A 256 12.59 -1.62 11.84
N GLY A 257 11.98 -2.35 12.77
CA GLY A 257 11.29 -1.76 13.90
C GLY A 257 12.24 -1.19 14.93
N ILE A 258 13.02 -2.06 15.59
CA ILE A 258 13.95 -1.67 16.66
C ILE A 258 15.11 -0.86 16.06
N GLY A 259 15.77 -1.37 15.03
CA GLY A 259 16.88 -0.69 14.38
C GLY A 259 16.46 0.65 13.79
N GLY A 260 15.28 0.74 13.19
CA GLY A 260 14.77 1.99 12.62
C GLY A 260 14.52 3.09 13.65
N VAL A 261 13.99 2.76 14.82
CA VAL A 261 13.82 3.73 15.92
C VAL A 261 15.18 4.14 16.50
N LEU A 262 16.09 3.17 16.71
CA LEU A 262 17.47 3.47 17.13
C LEU A 262 18.17 4.42 16.15
N LEU A 263 17.93 4.25 14.83
CA LEU A 263 18.45 5.16 13.81
C LEU A 263 17.90 6.57 13.99
N LEU A 264 16.57 6.72 14.14
CA LEU A 264 15.96 8.04 14.34
C LEU A 264 16.53 8.71 15.61
N ASN A 265 16.68 7.96 16.69
CA ASN A 265 17.28 8.46 17.94
C ASN A 265 18.73 8.90 17.72
N ARG A 266 19.53 8.11 16.98
CA ARG A 266 20.93 8.43 16.66
C ARG A 266 21.08 9.71 15.84
N LEU A 267 20.09 9.96 14.97
CA LEU A 267 20.05 11.17 14.13
C LEU A 267 19.35 12.35 14.81
N GLY A 268 18.87 12.21 16.05
CA GLY A 268 18.14 13.26 16.77
C GLY A 268 16.77 13.59 16.14
N ILE A 269 16.15 12.63 15.44
CA ILE A 269 14.87 12.81 14.77
C ILE A 269 13.73 12.31 15.65
N SER A 270 12.88 13.22 16.09
CA SER A 270 11.62 12.94 16.79
C SER A 270 10.43 13.36 15.93
N LYS A 271 9.33 12.63 15.99
CA LYS A 271 8.11 12.88 15.22
C LYS A 271 6.88 12.84 16.11
N ASP A 272 5.84 13.56 15.69
CA ASP A 272 4.56 13.62 16.41
C ASP A 272 3.77 12.31 16.26
N VAL A 273 3.89 11.64 15.11
CA VAL A 273 3.16 10.41 14.76
C VAL A 273 4.10 9.37 14.16
N TYR A 274 3.85 8.11 14.49
CA TYR A 274 4.59 6.95 14.00
C TYR A 274 3.64 6.02 13.25
N HIS A 275 3.86 5.82 11.96
CA HIS A 275 3.00 5.07 11.06
C HIS A 275 3.64 3.72 10.69
N MET A 276 2.97 2.63 11.06
CA MET A 276 3.31 1.26 10.67
C MET A 276 2.62 0.92 9.35
N ASN A 277 3.36 0.88 8.27
CA ASN A 277 2.84 0.44 6.97
C ASN A 277 2.93 -1.08 6.87
N GLU A 278 1.92 -1.79 7.35
CA GLU A 278 1.82 -3.23 7.56
C GLU A 278 2.46 -3.71 8.88
N GLY A 279 2.13 -4.95 9.29
CA GLY A 279 2.58 -5.57 10.54
C GLY A 279 4.08 -5.72 10.69
N HIS A 280 4.80 -5.84 9.57
CA HIS A 280 6.26 -5.99 9.58
C HIS A 280 7.03 -4.82 10.23
N ALA A 281 6.39 -3.67 10.44
CA ALA A 281 6.97 -2.52 11.12
C ALA A 281 6.67 -2.48 12.63
N ALA A 282 5.87 -3.41 13.16
CA ALA A 282 5.30 -3.32 14.51
C ALA A 282 6.34 -3.32 15.64
N PHE A 283 7.52 -3.92 15.45
CA PHE A 283 8.57 -3.88 16.47
C PHE A 283 9.17 -2.49 16.72
N MET A 284 8.78 -1.46 15.95
CA MET A 284 9.13 -0.08 16.31
C MET A 284 8.54 0.31 17.68
N SER A 285 7.39 -0.26 18.06
CA SER A 285 6.80 -0.04 19.37
C SER A 285 7.67 -0.58 20.49
N VAL A 286 8.41 -1.68 20.28
CA VAL A 286 9.32 -2.26 21.29
C VAL A 286 10.41 -1.27 21.69
N GLN A 287 11.11 -0.68 20.70
CA GLN A 287 12.17 0.27 21.01
C GLN A 287 11.61 1.55 21.63
N ARG A 288 10.47 2.04 21.15
CA ARG A 288 9.83 3.21 21.74
C ARG A 288 9.38 2.99 23.17
N LEU A 289 8.90 1.79 23.52
CA LEU A 289 8.61 1.39 24.91
C LEU A 289 9.89 1.40 25.75
N LEU A 290 10.99 0.86 25.22
CA LEU A 290 12.28 0.87 25.91
C LEU A 290 12.80 2.30 26.14
N ASP A 291 12.63 3.19 25.16
CA ASP A 291 13.04 4.60 25.26
C ASP A 291 12.32 5.30 26.43
N TYR A 292 11.03 5.02 26.66
CA TYR A 292 10.28 5.55 27.81
C TYR A 292 10.63 4.85 29.12
N VAL A 293 10.70 3.52 29.12
CA VAL A 293 10.95 2.77 30.36
C VAL A 293 12.38 2.97 30.88
N GLU A 294 13.38 2.82 30.02
CA GLU A 294 14.80 2.94 30.43
C GLU A 294 15.29 4.40 30.36
N GLY A 295 14.84 5.18 29.36
CA GLY A 295 15.29 6.55 29.15
C GLY A 295 14.62 7.55 30.11
N GLU A 296 13.31 7.40 30.34
CA GLU A 296 12.53 8.31 31.19
C GLU A 296 12.15 7.68 32.55
N GLY A 297 12.37 6.38 32.73
CA GLY A 297 12.08 5.68 33.99
C GLY A 297 10.59 5.44 34.23
N LEU A 298 9.77 5.38 33.17
CA LEU A 298 8.33 5.19 33.26
C LEU A 298 7.96 3.71 33.49
N PRO A 299 6.89 3.41 34.24
CA PRO A 299 6.30 2.07 34.24
C PRO A 299 5.82 1.67 32.82
N PHE A 300 5.85 0.37 32.52
CA PHE A 300 5.44 -0.16 31.22
C PHE A 300 4.04 0.29 30.77
N ASP A 301 3.06 0.23 31.67
CA ASP A 301 1.67 0.60 31.34
C ASP A 301 1.57 2.08 30.92
N GLU A 302 2.30 2.98 31.63
CA GLU A 302 2.32 4.41 31.30
C GLU A 302 3.05 4.65 29.96
N ALA A 303 4.19 3.97 29.73
CA ALA A 303 4.91 3.99 28.47
C ALA A 303 4.04 3.49 27.31
N LEU A 304 3.24 2.44 27.53
CA LEU A 304 2.34 1.89 26.51
C LEU A 304 1.25 2.90 26.09
N GLU A 305 0.64 3.63 27.04
CA GLU A 305 -0.32 4.71 26.72
C GLU A 305 0.31 5.79 25.83
N LEU A 306 1.55 6.20 26.11
CA LEU A 306 2.27 7.21 25.34
C LEU A 306 2.63 6.72 23.93
N VAL A 307 3.11 5.47 23.81
CA VAL A 307 3.43 4.87 22.52
C VAL A 307 2.18 4.73 21.65
N ARG A 308 1.09 4.22 22.23
CA ARG A 308 -0.20 4.07 21.53
C ARG A 308 -0.74 5.39 21.02
N ALA A 309 -0.74 6.42 21.85
CA ALA A 309 -1.31 7.74 21.55
C ALA A 309 -0.73 8.40 20.28
N SER A 310 0.47 8.02 19.86
CA SER A 310 1.14 8.55 18.67
C SER A 310 1.34 7.53 17.55
N SER A 311 0.72 6.35 17.63
CA SER A 311 0.93 5.24 16.68
C SER A 311 -0.32 4.88 15.90
N ILE A 312 -0.13 4.61 14.60
CA ILE A 312 -1.16 4.10 13.69
C ILE A 312 -0.64 2.87 12.95
N TYR A 313 -1.51 1.89 12.76
CA TYR A 313 -1.28 0.68 11.97
C TYR A 313 -2.17 0.65 10.75
N THR A 314 -1.57 0.57 9.56
CA THR A 314 -2.30 0.34 8.30
C THR A 314 -2.13 -1.10 7.83
N CYS A 315 -3.25 -1.83 7.78
CA CYS A 315 -3.32 -3.18 7.25
C CYS A 315 -3.52 -3.16 5.74
N HIS A 316 -2.69 -3.89 4.99
CA HIS A 316 -2.81 -4.08 3.54
C HIS A 316 -3.23 -5.50 3.16
N THR A 317 -3.27 -6.41 4.11
CA THR A 317 -3.52 -7.84 3.89
C THR A 317 -4.96 -8.20 4.16
N PRO A 318 -5.71 -8.74 3.17
CA PRO A 318 -7.14 -9.01 3.30
C PRO A 318 -7.50 -10.38 3.90
N VAL A 319 -6.48 -11.20 4.25
CA VAL A 319 -6.68 -12.56 4.77
C VAL A 319 -5.72 -12.88 5.90
N PRO A 320 -6.17 -13.56 6.98
CA PRO A 320 -5.31 -13.89 8.12
C PRO A 320 -4.03 -14.63 7.75
N ALA A 321 -4.08 -15.59 6.83
CA ALA A 321 -2.93 -16.39 6.40
C ALA A 321 -1.81 -15.58 5.70
N GLY A 322 -2.08 -14.34 5.32
CA GLY A 322 -1.08 -13.45 4.70
C GLY A 322 -0.33 -12.57 5.70
N HIS A 323 -0.67 -12.61 6.98
CA HIS A 323 0.01 -11.86 8.03
C HIS A 323 1.25 -12.63 8.54
N ASP A 324 2.17 -11.90 9.18
CA ASP A 324 3.36 -12.49 9.76
C ASP A 324 3.06 -13.04 11.17
N TYR A 325 3.41 -14.31 11.38
CA TYR A 325 3.24 -15.04 12.62
C TYR A 325 4.54 -15.72 13.01
N PHE A 326 4.97 -15.54 14.24
CA PHE A 326 6.20 -16.15 14.76
C PHE A 326 5.90 -17.17 15.86
N ASP A 327 6.57 -18.31 15.80
CA ASP A 327 6.55 -19.28 16.89
C ASP A 327 7.20 -18.68 18.14
N GLU A 328 6.68 -19.05 19.31
CA GLU A 328 7.16 -18.54 20.60
C GLU A 328 8.66 -18.80 20.82
N GLU A 329 9.19 -19.94 20.37
CA GLU A 329 10.61 -20.27 20.46
C GLU A 329 11.46 -19.30 19.64
N LEU A 330 11.07 -19.00 18.40
CA LEU A 330 11.77 -18.05 17.55
C LEU A 330 11.68 -16.63 18.12
N LEU A 331 10.50 -16.24 18.59
CA LEU A 331 10.30 -14.94 19.22
C LEU A 331 11.18 -14.81 20.47
N GLY A 332 11.22 -15.84 21.34
CA GLY A 332 12.03 -15.87 22.54
C GLY A 332 13.53 -15.80 22.28
N LYS A 333 14.00 -16.38 21.16
CA LYS A 333 15.40 -16.29 20.73
C LYS A 333 15.84 -14.84 20.54
N TYR A 334 14.99 -13.99 19.93
CA TYR A 334 15.34 -12.60 19.59
C TYR A 334 14.86 -11.57 20.62
N LEU A 335 13.71 -11.77 21.22
CA LEU A 335 13.06 -10.79 22.10
C LEU A 335 13.00 -11.24 23.58
N GLY A 336 13.51 -12.42 23.92
CA GLY A 336 13.42 -12.97 25.28
C GLY A 336 14.04 -12.09 26.37
N HIS A 337 14.96 -11.19 26.03
CA HIS A 337 15.59 -10.24 26.96
C HIS A 337 14.78 -8.94 27.14
N ILE A 338 13.80 -8.68 26.27
CA ILE A 338 13.03 -7.42 26.25
C ILE A 338 12.07 -7.29 27.45
N PRO A 339 11.26 -8.31 27.81
CA PRO A 339 10.29 -8.16 28.90
C PRO A 339 10.92 -7.74 30.22
N GLY A 340 12.08 -8.33 30.56
CA GLY A 340 12.81 -7.96 31.78
C GLY A 340 13.25 -6.48 31.79
N ARG A 341 13.62 -5.95 30.64
CA ARG A 341 13.97 -4.53 30.47
C ARG A 341 12.75 -3.62 30.56
N LEU A 342 11.57 -4.09 30.08
CA LEU A 342 10.31 -3.39 30.21
C LEU A 342 9.66 -3.53 31.60
N GLY A 343 10.20 -4.37 32.50
CA GLY A 343 9.64 -4.61 33.82
C GLY A 343 8.37 -5.44 33.82
N ILE A 344 8.14 -6.28 32.80
CA ILE A 344 6.98 -7.17 32.64
C ILE A 344 7.41 -8.62 32.50
N SER A 345 6.47 -9.55 32.65
CA SER A 345 6.73 -10.98 32.42
C SER A 345 6.80 -11.31 30.92
N TRP A 346 7.40 -12.47 30.60
CA TRP A 346 7.33 -13.01 29.20
C TRP A 346 5.90 -13.27 28.77
N HIS A 347 5.05 -13.75 29.65
CA HIS A 347 3.63 -13.97 29.37
C HIS A 347 2.91 -12.66 29.00
N ASP A 348 3.13 -11.58 29.75
CA ASP A 348 2.51 -10.29 29.43
C ASP A 348 2.95 -9.76 28.06
N PHE A 349 4.24 -9.91 27.75
CA PHE A 349 4.77 -9.47 26.46
C PHE A 349 4.18 -10.25 25.29
N ILE A 350 4.19 -11.59 25.36
CA ILE A 350 3.68 -12.44 24.26
C ILE A 350 2.16 -12.28 24.07
N SER A 351 1.43 -11.97 25.16
CA SER A 351 0.01 -11.70 25.15
C SER A 351 -0.36 -10.51 24.27
N LEU A 352 0.53 -9.54 24.09
CA LEU A 352 0.30 -8.41 23.18
C LEU A 352 0.18 -8.82 21.70
N GLY A 353 0.72 -9.97 21.32
CA GLY A 353 0.65 -10.50 19.95
C GLY A 353 -0.31 -11.67 19.78
N ARG A 354 -1.18 -11.96 20.75
CA ARG A 354 -2.14 -13.08 20.72
C ARG A 354 -3.59 -12.59 20.78
N GLU A 355 -4.47 -13.19 19.98
CA GLU A 355 -5.93 -12.96 20.05
C GLU A 355 -6.51 -13.54 21.35
N ASN A 356 -5.95 -14.64 21.80
CA ASN A 356 -6.26 -15.24 23.08
C ASN A 356 -4.98 -15.36 23.93
N PRO A 357 -4.75 -14.45 24.90
CA PRO A 357 -3.55 -14.45 25.74
C PRO A 357 -3.23 -15.77 26.42
N GLU A 358 -4.24 -16.56 26.78
CA GLU A 358 -4.10 -17.84 27.48
C GLU A 358 -3.85 -19.04 26.54
N SER A 359 -3.77 -18.80 25.21
CA SER A 359 -3.52 -19.87 24.23
C SER A 359 -2.04 -20.02 23.90
N ASN A 360 -1.71 -21.13 23.22
CA ASN A 360 -0.38 -21.37 22.64
C ASN A 360 -0.32 -20.97 21.15
N GLU A 361 -1.15 -20.03 20.73
CA GLU A 361 -1.12 -19.55 19.34
C GLU A 361 0.18 -18.79 19.07
N LYS A 362 0.55 -18.74 17.78
CA LYS A 362 1.71 -17.99 17.34
C LYS A 362 1.53 -16.50 17.63
N PHE A 363 2.63 -15.81 17.84
CA PHE A 363 2.64 -14.35 17.97
C PHE A 363 2.36 -13.71 16.61
N SER A 364 1.29 -12.93 16.55
CA SER A 364 0.87 -12.17 15.35
C SER A 364 1.43 -10.75 15.40
N MET A 365 2.16 -10.36 14.36
CA MET A 365 2.66 -8.99 14.23
C MET A 365 1.52 -7.98 14.09
N SER A 366 0.42 -8.35 13.44
CA SER A 366 -0.76 -7.48 13.29
C SER A 366 -1.49 -7.29 14.62
N VAL A 367 -1.66 -8.35 15.43
CA VAL A 367 -2.26 -8.25 16.76
C VAL A 367 -1.37 -7.39 17.67
N PHE A 368 -0.05 -7.57 17.61
CA PHE A 368 0.89 -6.74 18.34
C PHE A 368 0.80 -5.26 17.92
N ALA A 369 0.70 -4.98 16.61
CA ALA A 369 0.48 -3.64 16.10
C ALA A 369 -0.82 -3.04 16.64
N LEU A 370 -1.94 -3.77 16.61
CA LEU A 370 -3.23 -3.32 17.14
C LEU A 370 -3.19 -3.01 18.65
N ASN A 371 -2.46 -3.80 19.42
CA ASN A 371 -2.31 -3.58 20.87
C ASN A 371 -1.34 -2.45 21.22
N THR A 372 -0.47 -2.05 20.31
CA THR A 372 0.52 -0.97 20.51
C THR A 372 0.22 0.30 19.72
N CYS A 373 -0.87 0.34 18.96
CA CYS A 373 -1.39 1.52 18.27
C CYS A 373 -2.72 1.95 18.85
N GLN A 374 -3.02 3.25 18.81
CA GLN A 374 -4.34 3.76 19.13
C GLN A 374 -5.30 3.60 17.94
N GLU A 375 -4.81 3.84 16.73
CA GLU A 375 -5.60 3.84 15.52
C GLU A 375 -5.15 2.73 14.54
N ALA A 376 -6.13 2.18 13.81
CA ALA A 376 -5.88 1.20 12.77
C ALA A 376 -6.81 1.41 11.58
N ASN A 377 -6.34 1.12 10.37
CA ASN A 377 -7.15 1.23 9.17
C ASN A 377 -6.83 0.19 8.10
N GLY A 378 -7.84 -0.14 7.30
CA GLY A 378 -7.70 -0.81 6.01
C GLY A 378 -7.51 0.21 4.88
N VAL A 379 -7.34 -0.28 3.64
CA VAL A 379 -6.92 0.51 2.49
C VAL A 379 -7.99 0.67 1.40
N SER A 380 -9.25 0.35 1.73
CA SER A 380 -10.46 0.68 0.99
C SER A 380 -11.68 0.52 1.91
N LEU A 381 -12.84 1.03 1.50
CA LEU A 381 -14.09 0.85 2.27
C LEU A 381 -14.39 -0.63 2.53
N LEU A 382 -14.29 -1.47 1.50
CA LEU A 382 -14.55 -2.91 1.65
C LEU A 382 -13.48 -3.57 2.53
N HIS A 383 -12.22 -3.23 2.32
CA HIS A 383 -11.12 -3.78 3.11
C HIS A 383 -11.19 -3.35 4.59
N GLY A 384 -11.62 -2.13 4.88
CA GLY A 384 -11.91 -1.71 6.27
C GLY A 384 -12.91 -2.64 6.96
N ARG A 385 -14.00 -3.03 6.26
CA ARG A 385 -14.97 -4.00 6.77
C ARG A 385 -14.38 -5.40 6.93
N VAL A 386 -13.59 -5.86 5.95
CA VAL A 386 -12.86 -7.14 6.04
C VAL A 386 -11.90 -7.14 7.22
N SER A 387 -11.20 -6.03 7.45
CA SER A 387 -10.28 -5.87 8.59
C SER A 387 -11.03 -5.87 9.92
N GLN A 388 -12.19 -5.21 10.01
CA GLN A 388 -13.06 -5.29 11.19
C GLN A 388 -13.47 -6.73 11.50
N GLU A 389 -13.89 -7.51 10.50
CA GLU A 389 -14.22 -8.92 10.68
C GLU A 389 -13.01 -9.77 11.11
N MET A 390 -11.86 -9.53 10.45
CA MET A 390 -10.63 -10.28 10.68
C MET A 390 -10.05 -10.05 12.09
N PHE A 391 -10.13 -8.82 12.58
CA PHE A 391 -9.58 -8.44 13.88
C PHE A 391 -10.58 -8.45 15.04
N ALA A 392 -11.83 -8.83 14.80
CA ALA A 392 -12.85 -8.94 15.85
C ALA A 392 -12.43 -9.83 17.04
N PRO A 393 -11.68 -10.94 16.86
CA PRO A 393 -11.22 -11.75 17.99
C PRO A 393 -10.32 -11.01 19.00
N VAL A 394 -9.63 -9.93 18.59
CA VAL A 394 -8.78 -9.12 19.47
C VAL A 394 -9.60 -8.39 20.54
N TRP A 395 -10.82 -7.96 20.19
CA TRP A 395 -11.71 -7.21 21.08
C TRP A 395 -12.97 -7.99 21.39
N LYS A 396 -12.84 -9.03 22.19
CA LYS A 396 -13.96 -9.87 22.60
C LYS A 396 -15.06 -9.05 23.28
N GLY A 397 -16.29 -9.30 22.91
CA GLY A 397 -17.47 -8.59 23.43
C GLY A 397 -17.95 -7.43 22.57
N PHE A 398 -17.25 -7.12 21.47
CA PHE A 398 -17.67 -6.17 20.45
C PHE A 398 -18.01 -6.88 19.15
N PHE A 399 -18.94 -6.30 18.38
CA PHE A 399 -19.23 -6.78 17.02
C PHE A 399 -18.21 -6.16 16.03
N PRO A 400 -17.91 -6.85 14.91
CA PRO A 400 -17.02 -6.33 13.89
C PRO A 400 -17.39 -4.92 13.44
N GLU A 401 -18.66 -4.65 13.25
CA GLU A 401 -19.21 -3.37 12.78
C GLU A 401 -19.03 -2.21 13.77
N GLU A 402 -18.67 -2.51 15.04
CA GLU A 402 -18.44 -1.51 16.07
C GLU A 402 -16.95 -1.13 16.24
N LEU A 403 -16.05 -1.92 15.66
CA LEU A 403 -14.61 -1.74 15.88
C LEU A 403 -14.13 -0.41 15.32
N HIS A 404 -13.17 0.18 16.01
CA HIS A 404 -12.54 1.44 15.60
C HIS A 404 -11.59 1.32 14.40
N VAL A 405 -11.45 0.13 13.82
CA VAL A 405 -10.69 -0.08 12.58
C VAL A 405 -11.37 0.66 11.45
N GLY A 406 -10.76 1.76 11.02
CA GLY A 406 -11.24 2.61 9.95
C GLY A 406 -10.77 2.18 8.57
N TYR A 407 -10.85 3.10 7.60
CA TYR A 407 -10.24 2.92 6.29
C TYR A 407 -9.78 4.26 5.72
N VAL A 408 -8.75 4.20 4.90
CA VAL A 408 -8.38 5.24 3.93
C VAL A 408 -8.16 4.53 2.61
N THR A 409 -8.99 4.84 1.63
CA THR A 409 -8.83 4.23 0.31
C THR A 409 -7.53 4.71 -0.31
N ASN A 410 -6.75 3.79 -0.87
CA ASN A 410 -5.50 4.12 -1.52
C ASN A 410 -5.70 5.15 -2.62
N GLY A 411 -4.65 5.83 -2.98
CA GLY A 411 -4.56 6.74 -4.10
C GLY A 411 -3.21 6.61 -4.79
N VAL A 412 -3.03 7.32 -5.89
CA VAL A 412 -1.82 7.27 -6.70
C VAL A 412 -1.23 8.66 -6.89
N HIS A 413 0.10 8.74 -6.96
CA HIS A 413 0.81 10.01 -7.17
C HIS A 413 0.63 10.45 -8.64
N LEU A 414 -0.24 11.42 -8.87
CA LEU A 414 -0.63 11.87 -10.20
C LEU A 414 0.56 12.24 -11.09
N PRO A 415 1.56 13.04 -10.63
CA PRO A 415 2.71 13.39 -11.47
C PRO A 415 3.59 12.20 -11.88
N THR A 416 3.59 11.11 -11.11
CA THR A 416 4.32 9.87 -11.48
C THR A 416 3.57 9.08 -12.57
N TRP A 417 2.25 8.99 -12.47
CA TRP A 417 1.48 8.02 -13.25
C TRP A 417 0.73 8.61 -14.45
N ALA A 418 0.33 9.88 -14.41
CA ALA A 418 -0.19 10.56 -15.59
C ALA A 418 0.95 10.78 -16.59
N SER A 419 0.73 10.41 -17.86
CA SER A 419 1.73 10.65 -18.90
C SER A 419 1.98 12.14 -19.11
N ALA A 420 3.14 12.48 -19.69
CA ALA A 420 3.52 13.88 -19.90
C ALA A 420 2.48 14.64 -20.74
N GLU A 421 1.85 13.98 -21.72
CA GLU A 421 0.83 14.60 -22.57
C GLU A 421 -0.44 14.93 -21.79
N TRP A 422 -0.87 14.04 -20.88
CA TRP A 422 -2.00 14.33 -20.03
C TRP A 422 -1.67 15.44 -19.02
N GLN A 423 -0.48 15.44 -18.44
CA GLN A 423 -0.06 16.52 -17.53
C GLN A 423 -0.01 17.88 -18.24
N GLU A 424 0.49 17.93 -19.49
CA GLU A 424 0.48 19.15 -20.30
C GLU A 424 -0.96 19.62 -20.59
N LEU A 425 -1.85 18.71 -20.99
CA LEU A 425 -3.25 19.00 -21.25
C LEU A 425 -3.96 19.51 -19.99
N TYR A 426 -3.74 18.86 -18.84
CA TYR A 426 -4.32 19.29 -17.57
C TYR A 426 -3.80 20.69 -17.17
N THR A 427 -2.49 20.90 -17.24
CA THR A 427 -1.90 22.20 -16.90
C THR A 427 -2.44 23.31 -17.80
N LYS A 428 -2.57 23.06 -19.10
CA LYS A 428 -3.08 24.01 -20.10
C LYS A 428 -4.55 24.39 -19.87
N HIS A 429 -5.40 23.42 -19.53
CA HIS A 429 -6.85 23.62 -19.47
C HIS A 429 -7.41 23.76 -18.06
N PHE A 430 -6.78 23.14 -17.07
CA PHE A 430 -7.24 23.21 -15.67
C PHE A 430 -6.55 24.34 -14.90
N GLY A 431 -5.37 24.76 -15.34
CA GLY A 431 -4.58 25.85 -14.78
C GLY A 431 -3.21 25.39 -14.27
N LYS A 432 -2.27 26.32 -14.15
CA LYS A 432 -0.89 26.03 -13.72
C LYS A 432 -0.81 25.47 -12.29
N ASP A 433 -1.81 25.76 -11.46
CA ASP A 433 -1.96 25.29 -10.09
C ASP A 433 -2.76 23.97 -9.98
N PHE A 434 -3.00 23.28 -11.11
CA PHE A 434 -3.78 22.05 -11.16
C PHE A 434 -3.32 20.99 -10.14
N LEU A 435 -2.02 20.78 -10.00
CA LEU A 435 -1.48 19.81 -9.05
C LEU A 435 -1.82 20.13 -7.58
N LYS A 436 -1.99 21.41 -7.24
CA LYS A 436 -2.47 21.82 -5.90
C LYS A 436 -3.99 21.63 -5.74
N LYS A 437 -4.72 21.54 -6.86
CA LYS A 437 -6.19 21.41 -6.94
C LYS A 437 -6.66 20.05 -7.46
N GLN A 438 -5.77 19.05 -7.46
CA GLN A 438 -6.05 17.73 -8.04
C GLN A 438 -7.15 16.94 -7.31
N THR A 439 -7.58 17.36 -6.12
CA THR A 439 -8.69 16.77 -5.37
C THR A 439 -10.02 17.47 -5.59
N GLU A 440 -10.03 18.61 -6.31
CA GLU A 440 -11.24 19.40 -6.54
C GLU A 440 -12.03 18.87 -7.73
N GLU A 441 -13.25 18.39 -7.50
CA GLU A 441 -14.16 17.95 -8.58
C GLU A 441 -14.42 19.03 -9.64
N ALA A 442 -14.56 20.30 -9.21
CA ALA A 442 -14.77 21.42 -10.10
C ALA A 442 -13.59 21.65 -11.08
N THR A 443 -12.37 21.29 -10.66
CA THR A 443 -11.19 21.37 -11.51
C THR A 443 -11.25 20.30 -12.61
N TRP A 444 -11.58 19.06 -12.27
CA TRP A 444 -11.71 17.96 -13.23
C TRP A 444 -12.95 18.11 -14.14
N ALA A 445 -14.02 18.75 -13.68
CA ALA A 445 -15.21 18.99 -14.50
C ALA A 445 -14.92 19.77 -15.79
N LYS A 446 -13.84 20.50 -15.86
CA LYS A 446 -13.38 21.21 -17.07
C LYS A 446 -13.07 20.26 -18.24
N ILE A 447 -12.75 18.96 -17.96
CA ILE A 447 -12.51 17.95 -18.99
C ILE A 447 -13.73 17.77 -19.92
N GLN A 448 -14.94 17.96 -19.39
CA GLN A 448 -16.17 17.83 -20.16
C GLN A 448 -16.29 18.88 -21.31
N GLN A 449 -15.60 20.01 -21.16
CA GLN A 449 -15.65 21.11 -22.14
C GLN A 449 -14.62 20.96 -23.26
N LEU A 450 -13.65 20.04 -23.12
CA LEU A 450 -12.63 19.83 -24.14
C LEU A 450 -13.23 19.14 -25.38
N PRO A 451 -12.72 19.46 -26.59
CA PRO A 451 -13.13 18.74 -27.79
C PRO A 451 -12.84 17.24 -27.68
N ASN A 452 -13.76 16.41 -28.20
CA ASN A 452 -13.55 14.96 -28.18
C ASN A 452 -12.30 14.54 -28.96
N GLU A 453 -12.01 15.26 -30.07
CA GLU A 453 -10.82 15.04 -30.89
C GLU A 453 -9.53 15.23 -30.05
N THR A 454 -9.44 16.29 -29.26
CA THR A 454 -8.28 16.55 -28.39
C THR A 454 -8.03 15.39 -27.41
N ILE A 455 -9.08 14.89 -26.76
CA ILE A 455 -8.99 13.75 -25.83
C ILE A 455 -8.51 12.49 -26.56
N TRP A 456 -9.11 12.23 -27.72
CA TRP A 456 -8.77 11.05 -28.50
C TRP A 456 -7.33 11.09 -29.03
N GLU A 457 -6.90 12.22 -29.63
CA GLU A 457 -5.55 12.40 -30.17
C GLU A 457 -4.48 12.25 -29.09
N THR A 458 -4.72 12.84 -27.90
CA THR A 458 -3.82 12.69 -26.76
C THR A 458 -3.64 11.21 -26.40
N HIS A 459 -4.74 10.49 -26.26
CA HIS A 459 -4.69 9.06 -25.95
C HIS A 459 -4.02 8.23 -27.05
N GLN A 460 -4.33 8.51 -28.34
CA GLN A 460 -3.73 7.79 -29.45
C GLN A 460 -2.22 8.01 -29.56
N ALA A 461 -1.73 9.20 -29.29
CA ALA A 461 -0.28 9.45 -29.26
C ALA A 461 0.45 8.60 -28.22
N ILE A 462 -0.15 8.44 -27.04
CA ILE A 462 0.39 7.59 -25.97
C ILE A 462 0.35 6.10 -26.34
N LYS A 463 -0.77 5.66 -26.93
CA LYS A 463 -0.94 4.29 -27.43
C LYS A 463 0.10 3.93 -28.49
N LEU A 464 0.35 4.82 -29.44
CA LEU A 464 1.37 4.62 -30.47
C LEU A 464 2.77 4.48 -29.87
N ARG A 465 3.12 5.27 -28.84
CA ARG A 465 4.40 5.13 -28.16
C ARG A 465 4.52 3.81 -27.38
N LEU A 466 3.43 3.31 -26.78
CA LEU A 466 3.42 1.98 -26.18
C LEU A 466 3.72 0.92 -27.25
N ILE A 467 3.04 0.97 -28.40
CA ILE A 467 3.26 0.00 -29.50
C ILE A 467 4.70 0.07 -30.00
N GLU A 468 5.24 1.27 -30.20
CA GLU A 468 6.62 1.44 -30.62
C GLU A 468 7.62 0.90 -29.58
N HIS A 469 7.37 1.14 -28.30
CA HIS A 469 8.19 0.55 -27.23
C HIS A 469 8.15 -0.98 -27.25
N ILE A 470 6.99 -1.59 -27.48
CA ILE A 470 6.89 -3.06 -27.59
C ILE A 470 7.67 -3.56 -28.81
N ARG A 471 7.55 -2.91 -29.97
CA ARG A 471 8.24 -3.31 -31.19
C ARG A 471 9.76 -3.21 -31.09
N THR A 472 10.26 -2.14 -30.50
CA THR A 472 11.71 -1.93 -30.36
C THR A 472 12.30 -2.74 -29.23
N PHE A 473 11.88 -2.49 -28.00
CA PHE A 473 12.47 -3.11 -26.81
C PHE A 473 12.23 -4.62 -26.73
N TYR A 474 10.98 -5.06 -26.87
CA TYR A 474 10.67 -6.50 -26.81
C TYR A 474 11.01 -7.22 -28.11
N GLY A 475 10.92 -6.54 -29.25
CA GLY A 475 11.30 -7.13 -30.53
C GLY A 475 12.74 -7.60 -30.55
N GLU A 476 13.68 -6.77 -30.15
CA GLU A 476 15.10 -7.15 -30.05
C GLU A 476 15.33 -8.29 -29.05
N LYS A 477 14.68 -8.24 -27.91
CA LYS A 477 14.79 -9.25 -26.86
C LYS A 477 14.24 -10.60 -27.32
N TRP A 478 13.07 -10.61 -27.94
CA TRP A 478 12.45 -11.83 -28.45
C TRP A 478 13.22 -12.45 -29.61
N ILE A 479 13.77 -11.65 -30.52
CA ILE A 479 14.63 -12.14 -31.60
C ILE A 479 15.85 -12.85 -31.03
N ARG A 480 16.46 -12.33 -29.97
CA ARG A 480 17.62 -12.99 -29.33
C ARG A 480 17.25 -14.28 -28.61
N ASN A 481 16.09 -14.34 -27.97
CA ASN A 481 15.70 -15.42 -27.06
C ASN A 481 14.73 -16.43 -27.70
N SER A 482 14.15 -16.13 -28.84
CA SER A 482 13.14 -16.95 -29.51
C SER A 482 13.78 -18.03 -30.35
N GLY A 483 13.34 -19.27 -30.16
CA GLY A 483 13.68 -20.39 -31.07
C GLY A 483 12.99 -20.33 -32.45
N ASN A 484 12.08 -19.35 -32.65
CA ASN A 484 11.34 -19.18 -33.90
C ASN A 484 11.19 -17.68 -34.24
N PRO A 485 12.10 -17.12 -35.07
CA PRO A 485 12.06 -15.73 -35.51
C PRO A 485 10.80 -15.36 -36.29
N GLU A 486 10.23 -16.28 -37.08
CA GLU A 486 9.01 -16.05 -37.84
C GLU A 486 7.82 -15.74 -36.92
N THR A 487 7.68 -16.47 -35.81
CA THR A 487 6.66 -16.19 -34.78
C THR A 487 6.85 -14.81 -34.18
N THR A 488 8.09 -14.43 -33.87
CA THR A 488 8.39 -13.11 -33.32
C THR A 488 8.01 -11.99 -34.29
N VAL A 489 8.39 -12.11 -35.56
CA VAL A 489 8.02 -11.13 -36.59
C VAL A 489 6.51 -11.04 -36.72
N SER A 490 5.81 -12.18 -36.75
CA SER A 490 4.33 -12.21 -36.86
C SER A 490 3.64 -11.53 -35.67
N VAL A 491 4.18 -11.68 -34.46
CA VAL A 491 3.65 -11.00 -33.25
C VAL A 491 3.86 -9.49 -33.38
N LEU A 492 5.06 -9.05 -33.75
CA LEU A 492 5.39 -7.61 -33.83
C LEU A 492 4.64 -6.88 -34.95
N GLU A 493 4.49 -7.52 -36.12
CA GLU A 493 3.67 -7.00 -37.21
C GLU A 493 2.17 -7.04 -36.89
N GLY A 494 1.74 -8.00 -36.08
CA GLY A 494 0.35 -8.19 -35.68
C GLY A 494 -0.17 -7.15 -34.72
N ILE A 495 0.69 -6.35 -34.04
CA ILE A 495 0.24 -5.29 -33.14
C ILE A 495 -0.41 -4.17 -33.96
N ASN A 496 -1.73 -4.00 -33.75
CA ASN A 496 -2.55 -3.11 -34.56
C ASN A 496 -2.94 -1.84 -33.76
N PRO A 497 -2.47 -0.65 -34.15
CA PRO A 497 -2.81 0.59 -33.46
C PRO A 497 -4.30 0.94 -33.51
N ASN A 498 -5.06 0.39 -34.47
CA ASN A 498 -6.50 0.58 -34.59
C ASN A 498 -7.32 -0.45 -33.79
N ALA A 499 -6.72 -1.47 -33.22
CA ALA A 499 -7.39 -2.44 -32.35
C ALA A 499 -7.79 -1.80 -31.02
N LEU A 500 -8.84 -2.33 -30.41
CA LEU A 500 -9.10 -2.14 -28.99
C LEU A 500 -8.05 -2.94 -28.20
N ILE A 501 -7.20 -2.27 -27.44
CA ILE A 501 -6.14 -2.90 -26.65
C ILE A 501 -6.53 -2.96 -25.20
N ILE A 502 -6.57 -4.16 -24.63
CA ILE A 502 -6.92 -4.43 -23.23
C ILE A 502 -5.67 -4.90 -22.48
N GLY A 503 -5.30 -4.19 -21.42
CA GLY A 503 -4.15 -4.51 -20.59
C GLY A 503 -4.54 -5.26 -19.31
N PHE A 504 -3.70 -6.22 -18.93
CA PHE A 504 -3.73 -6.92 -17.65
C PHE A 504 -2.30 -7.02 -17.11
N GLY A 505 -2.01 -6.26 -16.06
CA GLY A 505 -0.67 -6.21 -15.47
C GLY A 505 -0.70 -6.25 -13.94
N ARG A 506 -0.14 -7.31 -13.33
CA ARG A 506 -0.14 -7.46 -11.89
C ARG A 506 0.76 -8.62 -11.43
N ARG A 507 0.98 -8.72 -10.10
CA ARG A 507 1.56 -9.94 -9.54
C ARG A 507 0.64 -11.13 -9.85
N PHE A 508 1.20 -12.20 -10.40
CA PHE A 508 0.47 -13.44 -10.64
C PHE A 508 0.31 -14.20 -9.32
N ALA A 509 -0.92 -14.36 -8.91
CA ALA A 509 -1.38 -15.19 -7.80
C ALA A 509 -2.76 -15.73 -8.17
N THR A 510 -3.16 -16.89 -7.64
CA THR A 510 -4.39 -17.58 -8.03
C THR A 510 -5.63 -16.72 -7.87
N TYR A 511 -5.75 -15.95 -6.76
CA TYR A 511 -6.92 -15.11 -6.50
C TYR A 511 -7.09 -13.93 -7.47
N LYS A 512 -6.02 -13.57 -8.22
CA LYS A 512 -6.07 -12.55 -9.27
C LYS A 512 -6.76 -13.03 -10.54
N ARG A 513 -6.97 -14.32 -10.67
CA ARG A 513 -7.76 -15.02 -11.70
C ARG A 513 -7.43 -14.62 -13.14
N ALA A 514 -6.14 -14.51 -13.47
CA ALA A 514 -5.69 -14.22 -14.83
C ALA A 514 -6.23 -15.21 -15.90
N HIS A 515 -6.69 -16.38 -15.47
CA HIS A 515 -7.22 -17.45 -16.32
C HIS A 515 -8.68 -17.21 -16.80
N LEU A 516 -9.45 -16.31 -16.21
CA LEU A 516 -10.87 -16.15 -16.53
C LEU A 516 -11.14 -15.88 -18.01
N LEU A 517 -10.29 -15.08 -18.64
CA LEU A 517 -10.41 -14.80 -20.09
C LEU A 517 -10.26 -16.06 -20.97
N PHE A 518 -9.67 -17.13 -20.46
CA PHE A 518 -9.32 -18.35 -21.20
C PHE A 518 -10.25 -19.53 -20.88
N THR A 519 -11.37 -19.29 -20.23
CA THR A 519 -12.33 -20.36 -19.88
C THR A 519 -13.17 -20.82 -21.06
N ASP A 520 -13.35 -19.97 -22.10
CA ASP A 520 -14.03 -20.26 -23.36
C ASP A 520 -13.21 -19.74 -24.54
N LEU A 521 -12.28 -20.59 -25.00
CA LEU A 521 -11.35 -20.24 -26.06
C LEU A 521 -12.03 -20.05 -27.42
N GLU A 522 -13.14 -20.74 -27.69
CA GLU A 522 -13.87 -20.58 -28.94
C GLU A 522 -14.57 -19.22 -29.01
N ARG A 523 -15.11 -18.78 -27.88
CA ARG A 523 -15.73 -17.46 -27.78
C ARG A 523 -14.67 -16.35 -27.86
N LEU A 524 -13.55 -16.52 -27.19
CA LEU A 524 -12.42 -15.59 -27.24
C LEU A 524 -11.86 -15.48 -28.67
N GLU A 525 -11.69 -16.62 -29.38
CA GLU A 525 -11.23 -16.64 -30.75
C GLU A 525 -12.14 -15.79 -31.67
N ARG A 526 -13.46 -15.91 -31.53
CA ARG A 526 -14.41 -15.09 -32.32
C ARG A 526 -14.27 -13.59 -32.02
N ILE A 527 -13.96 -13.20 -30.79
CA ILE A 527 -13.78 -11.80 -30.41
C ILE A 527 -12.48 -11.26 -31.03
N VAL A 528 -11.34 -11.94 -30.84
CA VAL A 528 -10.02 -11.41 -31.22
C VAL A 528 -9.73 -11.50 -32.72
N ASN A 529 -10.42 -12.40 -33.44
CA ASN A 529 -10.27 -12.58 -34.88
C ASN A 529 -11.37 -11.90 -35.73
N ASN A 530 -12.18 -11.01 -35.13
CA ASN A 530 -13.14 -10.24 -35.89
C ASN A 530 -12.42 -9.18 -36.76
N PRO A 531 -12.42 -9.31 -38.08
CA PRO A 531 -11.66 -8.40 -38.96
C PRO A 531 -12.18 -6.97 -38.95
N LYS A 532 -13.46 -6.78 -38.60
CA LYS A 532 -14.10 -5.46 -38.54
C LYS A 532 -13.86 -4.76 -37.21
N TYR A 533 -13.70 -5.53 -36.14
CA TYR A 533 -13.57 -5.04 -34.78
C TYR A 533 -12.37 -5.70 -34.10
N PRO A 534 -11.14 -5.36 -34.50
CA PRO A 534 -9.94 -6.02 -33.93
C PRO A 534 -9.77 -5.73 -32.44
N VAL A 535 -9.52 -6.78 -31.65
CA VAL A 535 -9.26 -6.70 -30.21
C VAL A 535 -7.95 -7.43 -29.90
N GLN A 536 -7.12 -6.83 -29.06
CA GLN A 536 -5.85 -7.41 -28.60
C GLN A 536 -5.72 -7.32 -27.08
N PHE A 537 -5.06 -8.30 -26.49
CA PHE A 537 -4.80 -8.36 -25.05
C PHE A 537 -3.30 -8.34 -24.78
N LEU A 538 -2.87 -7.47 -23.86
CA LEU A 538 -1.51 -7.39 -23.36
C LEU A 538 -1.49 -7.84 -21.90
N PHE A 539 -0.83 -8.97 -21.64
CA PHE A 539 -0.61 -9.51 -20.32
C PHE A 539 0.82 -9.24 -19.85
N THR A 540 0.98 -8.94 -18.58
CA THR A 540 2.30 -8.82 -17.96
C THR A 540 2.21 -9.12 -16.47
N GLY A 541 3.30 -9.55 -15.86
CA GLY A 541 3.39 -9.74 -14.40
C GLY A 541 4.41 -10.79 -14.01
N LYS A 542 4.72 -10.78 -12.71
CA LYS A 542 5.63 -11.71 -12.06
C LYS A 542 4.88 -12.54 -11.03
N ALA A 543 5.22 -13.83 -10.93
CA ALA A 543 4.82 -14.66 -9.79
C ALA A 543 5.94 -14.70 -8.76
N HIS A 544 5.59 -14.79 -7.47
CA HIS A 544 6.62 -15.00 -6.45
C HIS A 544 7.40 -16.31 -6.76
N PRO A 545 8.74 -16.36 -6.58
CA PRO A 545 9.52 -17.54 -6.88
C PRO A 545 9.07 -18.83 -6.18
N ALA A 546 8.43 -18.71 -5.02
CA ALA A 546 7.82 -19.82 -4.27
C ALA A 546 6.37 -20.12 -4.67
N ASP A 547 5.71 -19.31 -5.53
CA ASP A 547 4.32 -19.48 -5.96
C ASP A 547 4.23 -20.27 -7.27
N GLY A 548 4.23 -21.60 -7.17
CA GLY A 548 4.08 -22.49 -8.32
C GLY A 548 2.75 -22.33 -9.08
N GLY A 549 1.67 -21.94 -8.38
CA GLY A 549 0.36 -21.67 -8.99
C GLY A 549 0.41 -20.44 -9.89
N GLY A 550 0.98 -19.34 -9.40
CA GLY A 550 1.17 -18.11 -10.18
C GLY A 550 2.08 -18.34 -11.40
N GLN A 551 3.18 -19.08 -11.24
CA GLN A 551 4.07 -19.44 -12.36
C GLN A 551 3.36 -20.32 -13.40
N GLY A 552 2.52 -21.26 -12.95
CA GLY A 552 1.68 -22.07 -13.82
C GLY A 552 0.70 -21.25 -14.66
N LEU A 553 0.11 -20.19 -14.10
CA LEU A 553 -0.76 -19.28 -14.85
C LEU A 553 -0.01 -18.50 -15.93
N ILE A 554 1.20 -18.04 -15.66
CA ILE A 554 2.06 -17.38 -16.67
C ILE A 554 2.33 -18.35 -17.83
N LYS A 555 2.76 -19.56 -17.51
CA LYS A 555 3.03 -20.60 -18.53
C LYS A 555 1.80 -20.90 -19.38
N HIS A 556 0.63 -21.07 -18.76
CA HIS A 556 -0.63 -21.34 -19.45
C HIS A 556 -1.02 -20.20 -20.44
N ILE A 557 -0.86 -18.94 -20.04
CA ILE A 557 -1.13 -17.81 -20.93
C ILE A 557 -0.16 -17.82 -22.11
N LEU A 558 1.11 -18.11 -21.89
CA LEU A 558 2.10 -18.21 -22.96
C LEU A 558 1.80 -19.36 -23.92
N GLU A 559 1.37 -20.51 -23.44
CA GLU A 559 0.94 -21.64 -24.28
C GLU A 559 -0.23 -21.23 -25.20
N ILE A 560 -1.25 -20.56 -24.64
CA ILE A 560 -2.40 -20.07 -25.41
C ILE A 560 -1.98 -19.01 -26.43
N SER A 561 -1.12 -18.06 -26.04
CA SER A 561 -0.67 -16.98 -26.92
C SER A 561 0.06 -17.46 -28.18
N ARG A 562 0.61 -18.69 -28.14
CA ARG A 562 1.31 -19.33 -29.25
C ARG A 562 0.41 -20.15 -30.18
N LEU A 563 -0.85 -20.37 -29.81
CA LEU A 563 -1.81 -21.04 -30.68
C LEU A 563 -2.07 -20.17 -31.93
N PRO A 564 -2.17 -20.78 -33.13
CA PRO A 564 -2.32 -20.02 -34.38
C PRO A 564 -3.43 -18.95 -34.37
N GLN A 565 -4.58 -19.26 -33.75
CA GLN A 565 -5.72 -18.34 -33.69
C GLN A 565 -5.50 -17.17 -32.74
N PHE A 566 -4.54 -17.25 -31.79
CA PHE A 566 -4.25 -16.20 -30.80
C PHE A 566 -2.94 -15.47 -31.03
N LEU A 567 -2.13 -15.95 -31.99
CA LEU A 567 -0.82 -15.36 -32.28
C LEU A 567 -0.95 -13.88 -32.67
N GLY A 568 -0.22 -13.00 -31.97
CA GLY A 568 -0.31 -11.56 -32.13
C GLY A 568 -1.61 -10.90 -31.63
N LYS A 569 -2.53 -11.69 -31.06
CA LYS A 569 -3.78 -11.19 -30.43
C LYS A 569 -3.72 -11.21 -28.92
N ILE A 570 -3.03 -12.20 -28.36
CA ILE A 570 -2.73 -12.31 -26.93
C ILE A 570 -1.21 -12.29 -26.80
N ILE A 571 -0.70 -11.26 -26.13
CA ILE A 571 0.74 -10.99 -26.03
C ILE A 571 1.12 -10.93 -24.57
N PHE A 572 2.15 -11.65 -24.15
CA PHE A 572 2.72 -11.56 -22.81
C PHE A 572 4.03 -10.77 -22.84
N LEU A 573 4.08 -9.70 -22.05
CA LEU A 573 5.24 -8.83 -21.86
C LEU A 573 5.94 -9.24 -20.56
N GLU A 574 7.17 -9.73 -20.65
CA GLU A 574 7.93 -10.18 -19.47
C GLU A 574 8.53 -9.01 -18.68
N ASN A 575 8.88 -9.27 -17.43
CA ASN A 575 9.55 -8.37 -16.52
C ASN A 575 8.75 -7.09 -16.17
N TYR A 576 7.54 -7.29 -15.66
CA TYR A 576 6.71 -6.20 -15.17
C TYR A 576 7.41 -5.41 -14.06
N ASP A 577 7.67 -4.13 -14.31
CA ASP A 577 8.27 -3.16 -13.40
C ASP A 577 7.56 -1.80 -13.53
N MET A 578 8.01 -0.77 -12.81
CA MET A 578 7.39 0.56 -12.85
C MET A 578 7.51 1.22 -14.24
N ARG A 579 8.59 0.97 -14.98
CA ARG A 579 8.82 1.54 -16.31
C ARG A 579 7.83 0.97 -17.33
N LEU A 580 7.66 -0.36 -17.35
CA LEU A 580 6.65 -0.99 -18.19
C LEU A 580 5.24 -0.63 -17.74
N ALA A 581 4.99 -0.63 -16.43
CA ALA A 581 3.68 -0.29 -15.87
C ALA A 581 3.21 1.10 -16.30
N SER A 582 4.05 2.12 -16.21
CA SER A 582 3.69 3.50 -16.59
C SER A 582 3.29 3.61 -18.08
N LYS A 583 4.02 2.91 -18.97
CA LYS A 583 3.73 2.89 -20.42
C LYS A 583 2.45 2.12 -20.73
N LEU A 584 2.28 0.94 -20.10
CA LEU A 584 1.17 0.05 -20.36
C LEU A 584 -0.16 0.64 -19.86
N ILE A 585 -0.18 1.11 -18.61
CA ILE A 585 -1.37 1.67 -17.96
C ILE A 585 -1.85 2.94 -18.66
N ALA A 586 -0.94 3.74 -19.23
CA ALA A 586 -1.30 4.94 -19.96
C ALA A 586 -1.66 4.68 -21.44
N GLY A 587 -1.14 3.60 -22.04
CA GLY A 587 -1.22 3.37 -23.49
C GLY A 587 -2.26 2.35 -23.98
N VAL A 588 -2.87 1.56 -23.08
CA VAL A 588 -4.00 0.67 -23.44
C VAL A 588 -5.32 1.43 -23.43
N ASP A 589 -6.37 0.86 -24.04
CA ASP A 589 -7.72 1.47 -24.04
C ASP A 589 -8.53 1.05 -22.80
N ILE A 590 -8.32 -0.18 -22.33
CA ILE A 590 -8.95 -0.76 -21.13
C ILE A 590 -7.91 -1.37 -20.22
N TRP A 591 -8.11 -1.16 -18.92
CA TRP A 591 -7.38 -1.84 -17.84
C TRP A 591 -8.29 -2.86 -17.15
N MET A 592 -7.94 -4.14 -17.22
CA MET A 592 -8.75 -5.23 -16.72
C MET A 592 -8.24 -5.76 -15.38
N ASN A 593 -9.14 -5.94 -14.40
CA ASN A 593 -8.86 -6.55 -13.10
C ASN A 593 -9.93 -7.56 -12.73
N THR A 594 -9.52 -8.77 -12.40
CA THR A 594 -10.42 -9.91 -12.15
C THR A 594 -10.19 -10.60 -10.80
N PRO A 595 -9.98 -9.88 -9.67
CA PRO A 595 -9.70 -10.54 -8.40
C PRO A 595 -10.90 -11.33 -7.89
N THR A 596 -10.64 -12.31 -7.02
CA THR A 596 -11.67 -12.97 -6.21
C THR A 596 -12.06 -12.03 -5.08
N ARG A 597 -13.30 -11.53 -5.08
CA ARG A 597 -13.79 -10.67 -3.99
C ARG A 597 -14.02 -11.47 -2.70
N PRO A 598 -13.60 -10.97 -1.52
CA PRO A 598 -13.02 -9.64 -1.23
C PRO A 598 -11.49 -9.66 -1.04
N LEU A 599 -10.75 -10.39 -1.85
CA LEU A 599 -9.31 -10.62 -1.65
C LEU A 599 -8.40 -9.53 -2.23
N GLU A 600 -8.94 -8.56 -2.96
CA GLU A 600 -8.19 -7.34 -3.34
C GLU A 600 -8.41 -6.26 -2.28
N ALA A 601 -7.39 -5.97 -1.49
CA ALA A 601 -7.50 -5.00 -0.40
C ALA A 601 -7.82 -3.58 -0.93
N SER A 602 -7.14 -3.15 -1.98
CA SER A 602 -7.44 -1.91 -2.70
C SER A 602 -7.23 -2.08 -4.19
N GLY A 603 -6.00 -2.39 -4.63
CA GLY A 603 -5.57 -2.23 -6.01
C GLY A 603 -5.37 -0.74 -6.33
N THR A 604 -4.31 -0.40 -7.06
CA THR A 604 -4.01 0.99 -7.46
C THR A 604 -3.77 1.14 -8.96
N SER A 605 -3.64 0.02 -9.68
CA SER A 605 -3.37 0.07 -11.13
C SER A 605 -4.52 0.67 -11.93
N GLY A 606 -5.76 0.38 -11.53
CA GLY A 606 -6.94 0.99 -12.14
C GLY A 606 -7.06 2.49 -11.86
N GLU A 607 -6.66 2.96 -10.68
CA GLU A 607 -6.61 4.38 -10.35
C GLU A 607 -5.60 5.14 -11.24
N LYS A 608 -4.45 4.51 -11.54
CA LYS A 608 -3.45 5.04 -12.48
C LYS A 608 -4.00 5.12 -13.91
N ALA A 609 -4.79 4.13 -14.31
CA ALA A 609 -5.46 4.10 -15.60
C ALA A 609 -6.42 5.29 -15.78
N GLU A 610 -7.24 5.59 -14.74
CA GLU A 610 -8.17 6.73 -14.74
C GLU A 610 -7.47 8.05 -15.02
N MET A 611 -6.28 8.28 -14.43
CA MET A 611 -5.48 9.50 -14.61
C MET A 611 -5.01 9.69 -16.06
N ASN A 612 -5.06 8.63 -16.88
CA ASN A 612 -4.65 8.61 -18.29
C ASN A 612 -5.82 8.40 -19.26
N GLY A 613 -7.06 8.49 -18.79
CA GLY A 613 -8.24 8.25 -19.60
C GLY A 613 -8.44 6.80 -20.06
N VAL A 614 -7.70 5.87 -19.51
CA VAL A 614 -7.87 4.44 -19.73
C VAL A 614 -9.02 3.93 -18.88
N LEU A 615 -9.94 3.18 -19.48
CA LEU A 615 -11.18 2.76 -18.83
C LEU A 615 -11.01 1.45 -18.05
N ASN A 616 -11.62 1.36 -16.87
CA ASN A 616 -11.57 0.15 -16.07
C ASN A 616 -12.67 -0.86 -16.44
N LEU A 617 -12.27 -2.13 -16.53
CA LEU A 617 -13.13 -3.31 -16.56
C LEU A 617 -12.73 -4.20 -15.37
N SER A 618 -13.49 -4.16 -14.30
CA SER A 618 -13.05 -4.80 -13.05
C SER A 618 -14.20 -5.41 -12.24
N VAL A 619 -13.85 -6.42 -11.45
CA VAL A 619 -14.71 -6.90 -10.35
C VAL A 619 -14.90 -5.75 -9.36
N LEU A 620 -16.09 -5.65 -8.75
CA LEU A 620 -16.39 -4.70 -7.66
C LEU A 620 -15.71 -5.16 -6.36
N ASP A 621 -14.38 -4.98 -6.32
CA ASP A 621 -13.50 -5.32 -5.20
C ASP A 621 -12.50 -4.17 -4.98
N GLY A 622 -11.88 -4.11 -3.81
CA GLY A 622 -10.95 -3.06 -3.45
C GLY A 622 -11.53 -1.66 -3.70
N TRP A 623 -10.74 -0.78 -4.32
CA TRP A 623 -11.15 0.60 -4.62
C TRP A 623 -12.35 0.68 -5.57
N TRP A 624 -12.47 -0.27 -6.54
CA TRP A 624 -13.56 -0.25 -7.53
C TRP A 624 -14.94 -0.55 -6.90
N TYR A 625 -14.98 -1.20 -5.74
CA TYR A 625 -16.21 -1.40 -4.97
C TYR A 625 -16.92 -0.08 -4.63
N GLU A 626 -16.17 0.96 -4.36
CA GLU A 626 -16.66 2.30 -4.04
C GLU A 626 -16.47 3.31 -5.18
N GLY A 627 -15.48 3.10 -6.07
CA GLY A 627 -15.12 4.00 -7.17
C GLY A 627 -15.99 3.89 -8.40
N TYR A 628 -16.58 2.72 -8.65
CA TYR A 628 -17.37 2.50 -9.86
C TYR A 628 -18.50 3.50 -10.05
N ARG A 629 -18.58 4.09 -11.26
CA ARG A 629 -19.68 4.94 -11.71
C ARG A 629 -20.17 4.45 -13.06
N LYS A 630 -21.50 4.26 -13.20
CA LYS A 630 -22.09 3.86 -14.46
C LYS A 630 -21.78 4.89 -15.55
N GLY A 631 -21.32 4.43 -16.72
CA GLY A 631 -20.92 5.28 -17.83
C GLY A 631 -19.51 5.89 -17.71
N ALA A 632 -18.71 5.39 -16.76
CA ALA A 632 -17.31 5.76 -16.55
C ALA A 632 -16.37 4.55 -16.50
N GLY A 633 -16.80 3.40 -16.99
CA GLY A 633 -16.11 2.11 -16.95
C GLY A 633 -17.11 0.97 -16.74
N TRP A 634 -16.63 -0.25 -16.58
CA TRP A 634 -17.45 -1.45 -16.46
C TRP A 634 -17.13 -2.23 -15.18
N ALA A 635 -18.20 -2.78 -14.58
CA ALA A 635 -18.11 -3.66 -13.44
C ALA A 635 -18.55 -5.08 -13.83
N LEU A 636 -17.81 -6.09 -13.36
CA LEU A 636 -18.20 -7.49 -13.46
C LEU A 636 -19.19 -7.82 -12.37
N THR A 637 -20.37 -8.30 -12.72
CA THR A 637 -21.45 -8.67 -11.83
C THR A 637 -21.86 -7.57 -10.83
N ASP A 638 -22.76 -7.88 -9.91
CA ASP A 638 -23.10 -6.99 -8.80
C ASP A 638 -22.20 -7.27 -7.56
N LYS A 639 -22.51 -6.64 -6.44
CA LYS A 639 -21.78 -6.80 -5.18
C LYS A 639 -22.04 -8.13 -4.48
N ARG A 640 -22.78 -9.08 -5.07
CA ARG A 640 -23.01 -10.42 -4.51
C ARG A 640 -21.89 -11.37 -4.88
N THR A 641 -21.59 -12.31 -3.98
CA THR A 641 -20.57 -13.33 -4.17
C THR A 641 -21.20 -14.70 -3.89
N PHE A 642 -20.98 -15.65 -4.78
CA PHE A 642 -21.41 -17.04 -4.56
C PHE A 642 -20.41 -17.77 -3.65
N ALA A 643 -20.91 -18.66 -2.82
CA ALA A 643 -20.06 -19.50 -1.98
C ALA A 643 -19.26 -20.53 -2.83
N ASP A 644 -19.84 -20.99 -3.94
CA ASP A 644 -19.15 -21.83 -4.93
C ASP A 644 -18.28 -20.95 -5.85
N GLN A 645 -16.98 -21.01 -5.66
CA GLN A 645 -16.01 -20.25 -6.45
C GLN A 645 -16.02 -20.63 -7.93
N SER A 646 -16.27 -21.91 -8.27
CA SER A 646 -16.34 -22.35 -9.66
C SER A 646 -17.54 -21.73 -10.39
N LEU A 647 -18.67 -21.59 -9.70
CA LEU A 647 -19.85 -20.90 -10.24
C LEU A 647 -19.58 -19.40 -10.40
N GLN A 648 -18.92 -18.78 -9.42
CA GLN A 648 -18.52 -17.37 -9.48
C GLN A 648 -17.59 -17.12 -10.67
N ASP A 649 -16.59 -17.98 -10.89
CA ASP A 649 -15.64 -17.86 -11.99
C ASP A 649 -16.33 -17.97 -13.35
N LYS A 650 -17.26 -18.92 -13.50
CA LYS A 650 -18.05 -19.06 -14.75
C LYS A 650 -18.92 -17.84 -15.01
N LEU A 651 -19.56 -17.30 -13.97
CA LEU A 651 -20.39 -16.11 -14.09
C LEU A 651 -19.54 -14.89 -14.48
N ASP A 652 -18.42 -14.66 -13.80
CA ASP A 652 -17.52 -13.55 -14.09
C ASP A 652 -16.93 -13.66 -15.49
N ALA A 653 -16.45 -14.83 -15.90
CA ALA A 653 -15.94 -15.07 -17.25
C ALA A 653 -17.00 -14.80 -18.35
N THR A 654 -18.23 -15.34 -18.15
CA THR A 654 -19.34 -15.10 -19.07
C THR A 654 -19.68 -13.61 -19.13
N THR A 655 -19.64 -12.91 -18.01
CA THR A 655 -19.89 -11.45 -17.96
C THR A 655 -18.83 -10.68 -18.70
N ILE A 656 -17.54 -11.05 -18.61
CA ILE A 656 -16.46 -10.44 -19.40
C ILE A 656 -16.77 -10.54 -20.90
N TYR A 657 -17.08 -11.73 -21.38
CA TYR A 657 -17.39 -11.93 -22.80
C TYR A 657 -18.65 -11.15 -23.23
N ASP A 658 -19.70 -11.15 -22.42
CA ASP A 658 -20.93 -10.42 -22.71
C ASP A 658 -20.69 -8.91 -22.79
N LEU A 659 -19.93 -8.36 -21.86
CA LEU A 659 -19.56 -6.94 -21.89
C LEU A 659 -18.71 -6.59 -23.13
N LEU A 660 -17.74 -7.43 -23.47
CA LEU A 660 -16.90 -7.24 -24.65
C LEU A 660 -17.75 -7.24 -25.93
N GLU A 661 -18.59 -8.26 -26.11
CA GLU A 661 -19.38 -8.45 -27.34
C GLU A 661 -20.52 -7.46 -27.49
N LYS A 662 -21.23 -7.11 -26.40
CA LYS A 662 -22.49 -6.37 -26.45
C LYS A 662 -22.35 -4.87 -26.15
N GLU A 663 -21.31 -4.46 -25.40
CA GLU A 663 -21.15 -3.08 -24.94
C GLU A 663 -19.83 -2.47 -25.38
N ILE A 664 -18.71 -3.06 -24.99
CA ILE A 664 -17.37 -2.44 -25.09
C ILE A 664 -16.92 -2.32 -26.55
N VAL A 665 -16.86 -3.43 -27.27
CA VAL A 665 -16.42 -3.46 -28.67
C VAL A 665 -17.35 -2.63 -29.57
N PRO A 666 -18.68 -2.77 -29.46
CA PRO A 666 -19.58 -1.90 -30.23
C PRO A 666 -19.38 -0.41 -29.95
N LEU A 667 -19.24 -0.01 -28.67
CA LEU A 667 -19.02 1.38 -28.28
C LEU A 667 -17.70 1.95 -28.83
N TYR A 668 -16.61 1.18 -28.77
CA TYR A 668 -15.29 1.64 -29.25
C TYR A 668 -15.28 1.85 -30.78
N PHE A 669 -15.97 1.00 -31.55
CA PHE A 669 -15.97 1.04 -33.01
C PHE A 669 -17.15 1.81 -33.62
N GLN A 670 -18.06 2.39 -32.83
CA GLN A 670 -19.14 3.26 -33.32
C GLN A 670 -18.57 4.66 -33.61
N ARG A 671 -17.96 4.82 -34.81
CA ARG A 671 -17.18 6.02 -35.15
C ARG A 671 -17.97 7.06 -35.98
N ASP A 672 -19.10 6.70 -36.58
CA ASP A 672 -20.01 7.59 -37.34
C ASP A 672 -19.30 8.53 -38.32
N GLY A 673 -18.30 8.01 -39.06
CA GLY A 673 -17.48 8.74 -40.00
C GLY A 673 -16.31 9.56 -39.42
N LYS A 674 -16.10 9.51 -38.11
CA LYS A 674 -14.97 10.12 -37.38
C LYS A 674 -13.85 9.11 -37.15
N PRO A 675 -12.62 9.56 -36.80
CA PRO A 675 -11.54 8.64 -36.35
C PRO A 675 -11.76 8.04 -34.97
N TYR A 676 -12.76 8.51 -34.21
CA TYR A 676 -13.08 8.10 -32.84
C TYR A 676 -14.58 7.88 -32.62
N SER A 677 -14.94 7.20 -31.54
CA SER A 677 -16.32 7.09 -31.07
C SER A 677 -16.61 8.21 -30.06
N ASP A 678 -17.64 9.01 -30.31
CA ASP A 678 -18.08 10.04 -29.34
C ASP A 678 -18.50 9.43 -28.01
N GLY A 679 -19.18 8.28 -28.04
CA GLY A 679 -19.58 7.57 -26.81
C GLY A 679 -18.38 7.07 -25.99
N TRP A 680 -17.35 6.58 -26.68
CA TRP A 680 -16.11 6.17 -26.02
C TRP A 680 -15.41 7.33 -25.34
N VAL A 681 -15.19 8.43 -26.07
CA VAL A 681 -14.55 9.63 -25.50
C VAL A 681 -15.37 10.23 -24.38
N GLN A 682 -16.72 10.20 -24.48
CA GLN A 682 -17.56 10.64 -23.36
C GLN A 682 -17.38 9.77 -22.11
N THR A 683 -17.23 8.45 -22.28
CA THR A 683 -16.93 7.54 -21.17
C THR A 683 -15.55 7.86 -20.54
N MET A 684 -14.52 8.17 -21.36
CA MET A 684 -13.21 8.63 -20.87
C MET A 684 -13.34 9.91 -20.04
N LYS A 685 -14.06 10.92 -20.55
CA LYS A 685 -14.30 12.18 -19.83
C LYS A 685 -15.05 11.95 -18.52
N ASN A 686 -16.03 11.05 -18.51
CA ASN A 686 -16.76 10.70 -17.29
C ASN A 686 -15.87 10.06 -16.24
N SER A 687 -14.99 9.14 -16.67
CA SER A 687 -14.00 8.48 -15.82
C SER A 687 -13.10 9.50 -15.16
N MET A 688 -12.47 10.37 -15.94
CA MET A 688 -11.59 11.42 -15.43
C MET A 688 -12.33 12.42 -14.52
N ASN A 689 -13.55 12.81 -14.87
CA ASN A 689 -14.32 13.80 -14.11
C ASN A 689 -14.82 13.27 -12.76
N PHE A 690 -15.44 12.07 -12.79
CA PHE A 690 -16.19 11.58 -11.63
C PHE A 690 -15.38 10.66 -10.72
N ILE A 691 -14.22 10.17 -11.18
CA ILE A 691 -13.45 9.17 -10.44
C ILE A 691 -12.06 9.70 -10.07
N ALA A 692 -11.30 10.23 -11.02
CA ALA A 692 -9.90 10.60 -10.79
C ALA A 692 -9.64 11.52 -9.58
N PRO A 693 -10.43 12.58 -9.28
CA PRO A 693 -10.18 13.44 -8.13
C PRO A 693 -10.20 12.73 -6.78
N HIS A 694 -10.93 11.62 -6.69
CA HIS A 694 -11.11 10.87 -5.45
C HIS A 694 -9.98 9.85 -5.17
N TYR A 695 -9.11 9.57 -6.15
CA TYR A 695 -8.07 8.53 -6.03
C TYR A 695 -6.65 9.07 -6.26
N THR A 696 -6.45 10.38 -6.07
CA THR A 696 -5.10 10.97 -6.02
C THR A 696 -4.44 10.65 -4.68
N MET A 697 -3.11 10.54 -4.67
CA MET A 697 -2.35 10.37 -3.42
C MET A 697 -2.50 11.56 -2.48
N ARG A 698 -2.73 12.77 -3.02
CA ARG A 698 -3.02 13.96 -2.23
C ARG A 698 -4.28 13.80 -1.40
N ARG A 699 -5.40 13.34 -2.00
CA ARG A 699 -6.63 13.05 -1.27
C ARG A 699 -6.38 12.00 -0.18
N MET A 700 -5.64 10.92 -0.50
CA MET A 700 -5.30 9.89 0.47
C MET A 700 -4.51 10.47 1.65
N MET A 701 -3.52 11.30 1.40
CA MET A 701 -2.71 11.97 2.43
C MET A 701 -3.56 12.91 3.28
N ASP A 702 -4.42 13.72 2.67
CA ASP A 702 -5.34 14.61 3.38
C ASP A 702 -6.28 13.81 4.29
N ASP A 703 -6.81 12.66 3.83
CA ASP A 703 -7.62 11.73 4.64
C ASP A 703 -6.85 11.19 5.86
N TYR A 704 -5.55 10.83 5.72
CA TYR A 704 -4.73 10.42 6.87
C TYR A 704 -4.54 11.54 7.89
N TYR A 705 -4.28 12.77 7.43
CA TYR A 705 -4.16 13.91 8.33
C TYR A 705 -5.47 14.23 9.04
N GLU A 706 -6.59 14.25 8.33
CA GLU A 706 -7.90 14.57 8.89
C GLU A 706 -8.40 13.49 9.85
N ARG A 707 -8.30 12.22 9.46
CA ARG A 707 -8.91 11.11 10.20
C ARG A 707 -8.03 10.61 11.34
N PHE A 708 -6.71 10.68 11.21
CA PHE A 708 -5.78 10.01 12.13
C PHE A 708 -4.66 10.91 12.66
N TYR A 709 -3.77 11.45 11.82
CA TYR A 709 -2.53 12.05 12.29
C TYR A 709 -2.73 13.26 13.21
N THR A 710 -3.67 14.15 12.88
CA THR A 710 -3.95 15.32 13.72
C THR A 710 -4.46 14.89 15.10
N LYS A 711 -5.40 13.95 15.14
CA LYS A 711 -5.94 13.41 16.40
C LYS A 711 -4.86 12.72 17.24
N LEU A 712 -4.00 11.93 16.63
CA LEU A 712 -2.90 11.25 17.33
C LEU A 712 -1.89 12.24 17.89
N ALA A 713 -1.49 13.24 17.12
CA ALA A 713 -0.56 14.28 17.57
C ALA A 713 -1.14 15.09 18.75
N GLU A 714 -2.41 15.49 18.65
CA GLU A 714 -3.13 16.18 19.74
C GLU A 714 -3.23 15.30 20.99
N ARG A 715 -3.56 14.03 20.82
CA ARG A 715 -3.63 13.07 21.92
C ARG A 715 -2.27 12.85 22.56
N SER A 716 -1.23 12.64 21.76
CA SER A 716 0.14 12.50 22.26
C SER A 716 0.60 13.71 23.05
N ALA A 717 0.41 14.91 22.49
CA ALA A 717 0.76 16.16 23.18
C ALA A 717 0.02 16.31 24.53
N ARG A 718 -1.27 15.94 24.57
CA ARG A 718 -2.07 15.97 25.79
C ARG A 718 -1.59 15.00 26.85
N LEU A 719 -1.21 13.78 26.45
CA LEU A 719 -0.71 12.78 27.41
C LEU A 719 0.67 13.14 27.97
N HIS A 720 1.54 13.78 27.16
CA HIS A 720 2.86 14.23 27.60
C HIS A 720 2.81 15.50 28.49
N ALA A 721 1.70 16.21 28.51
CA ALA A 721 1.56 17.43 29.32
C ALA A 721 1.68 17.11 30.83
N ASP A 722 2.17 18.10 31.59
CA ASP A 722 2.27 18.02 33.06
C ASP A 722 3.04 16.79 33.56
N SER A 723 4.15 16.41 32.90
CA SER A 723 4.96 15.23 33.23
C SER A 723 4.13 13.94 33.18
N ASN A 724 3.40 13.74 32.10
CA ASN A 724 2.57 12.55 31.80
C ASN A 724 1.41 12.32 32.78
N ARG A 725 0.91 13.38 33.45
CA ARG A 725 -0.11 13.25 34.50
C ARG A 725 -1.34 12.48 34.03
N ILE A 726 -1.89 12.80 32.84
CA ILE A 726 -3.09 12.13 32.32
C ILE A 726 -2.80 10.66 32.01
N ALA A 727 -1.65 10.34 31.42
CA ALA A 727 -1.27 8.97 31.13
C ALA A 727 -1.20 8.13 32.43
N ARG A 728 -0.61 8.69 33.48
CA ARG A 728 -0.54 8.04 34.82
C ARG A 728 -1.91 7.83 35.43
N GLU A 729 -2.74 8.88 35.49
CA GLU A 729 -4.11 8.82 36.03
C GLU A 729 -4.95 7.77 35.27
N LEU A 730 -4.84 7.72 33.95
CA LEU A 730 -5.54 6.75 33.12
C LEU A 730 -5.06 5.31 33.39
N THR A 731 -3.76 5.11 33.51
CA THR A 731 -3.16 3.80 33.80
C THR A 731 -3.58 3.30 35.17
N GLU A 732 -3.56 4.15 36.20
CA GLU A 732 -4.03 3.83 37.54
C GLU A 732 -5.52 3.47 37.53
N TRP A 733 -6.33 4.23 36.78
CA TRP A 733 -7.75 3.94 36.61
C TRP A 733 -8.00 2.61 35.90
N LYS A 734 -7.27 2.29 34.81
CA LYS A 734 -7.38 1.02 34.09
C LYS A 734 -7.05 -0.17 35.00
N ARG A 735 -5.96 -0.07 35.79
CA ARG A 735 -5.55 -1.10 36.72
C ARG A 735 -6.59 -1.33 37.83
N ALA A 736 -7.02 -0.26 38.50
CA ALA A 736 -8.01 -0.36 39.58
C ALA A 736 -9.37 -0.90 39.06
N THR A 737 -9.75 -0.51 37.85
CA THR A 737 -10.98 -1.00 37.19
C THR A 737 -10.88 -2.48 36.86
N ALA A 738 -9.75 -2.96 36.29
CA ALA A 738 -9.53 -4.36 35.97
C ALA A 738 -9.54 -5.25 37.22
N GLU A 739 -8.87 -4.84 38.27
CA GLU A 739 -8.82 -5.56 39.57
C GLU A 739 -10.19 -5.67 40.24
N ALA A 740 -11.01 -4.62 40.14
CA ALA A 740 -12.34 -4.58 40.75
C ALA A 740 -13.45 -5.13 39.84
N TRP A 741 -13.21 -5.40 38.56
CA TRP A 741 -14.24 -5.73 37.56
C TRP A 741 -15.13 -6.91 37.93
N ASP A 742 -14.56 -7.98 38.46
CA ASP A 742 -15.28 -9.19 38.82
C ASP A 742 -16.05 -9.06 40.14
N SER A 743 -15.85 -7.99 40.92
CA SER A 743 -16.63 -7.72 42.12
C SER A 743 -18.05 -7.23 41.81
N MET A 744 -18.32 -6.75 40.59
CA MET A 744 -19.62 -6.29 40.15
C MET A 744 -20.64 -7.44 40.06
N GLN A 745 -21.84 -7.23 40.61
CA GLN A 745 -22.94 -8.19 40.59
C GLN A 745 -24.21 -7.59 39.97
N VAL A 746 -24.89 -8.39 39.13
CA VAL A 746 -26.21 -8.05 38.63
C VAL A 746 -27.22 -8.47 39.69
N VAL A 747 -27.93 -7.50 40.29
CA VAL A 747 -28.93 -7.75 41.34
C VAL A 747 -30.26 -8.12 40.71
N SER A 748 -30.74 -7.36 39.75
CA SER A 748 -31.96 -7.70 38.97
C SER A 748 -31.91 -7.06 37.57
N VAL A 749 -32.64 -7.71 36.67
CA VAL A 749 -33.02 -7.16 35.35
C VAL A 749 -34.53 -7.18 35.30
N GLU A 750 -35.17 -6.04 35.15
CA GLU A 750 -36.62 -5.91 35.09
C GLU A 750 -36.98 -5.36 33.71
N CYS A 751 -37.91 -6.03 33.05
CA CYS A 751 -38.48 -5.56 31.79
C CYS A 751 -39.96 -5.27 32.00
N SER A 752 -40.58 -4.31 31.27
CA SER A 752 -41.95 -3.88 31.46
C SER A 752 -42.92 -5.06 31.39
N GLU A 753 -43.85 -5.14 32.34
CA GLU A 753 -44.91 -6.15 32.40
C GLU A 753 -45.95 -5.92 31.29
N SER A 754 -45.68 -6.22 30.04
CA SER A 754 -46.73 -6.42 29.07
C SER A 754 -47.08 -7.91 28.99
N ALA A 755 -48.34 -8.27 28.82
CA ALA A 755 -48.79 -9.66 28.68
C ALA A 755 -48.09 -10.39 27.51
N ALA A 756 -47.46 -9.64 26.60
CA ALA A 756 -46.65 -10.12 25.50
C ALA A 756 -45.24 -10.65 25.93
N TYR A 757 -44.76 -10.34 27.12
CA TYR A 757 -43.46 -10.82 27.60
C TYR A 757 -43.36 -12.35 27.74
N MET A 758 -44.48 -13.00 27.96
CA MET A 758 -44.55 -14.48 28.08
C MET A 758 -44.31 -15.17 26.74
N SER A 759 -44.50 -14.49 25.61
CA SER A 759 -44.34 -15.05 24.25
C SER A 759 -43.10 -14.57 23.49
N ASN A 760 -42.29 -13.67 24.03
CA ASN A 760 -41.20 -12.96 23.32
C ASN A 760 -41.67 -12.20 22.06
N GLU A 761 -42.93 -11.94 21.89
CA GLU A 761 -43.52 -11.20 20.78
C GLU A 761 -43.66 -9.71 21.14
N ARG A 762 -43.35 -8.85 20.18
CA ARG A 762 -43.46 -7.40 20.29
C ARG A 762 -44.05 -6.85 19.00
N HIS A 763 -44.80 -5.74 19.11
CA HIS A 763 -45.30 -5.02 17.95
C HIS A 763 -44.55 -3.72 17.79
N THR A 764 -44.44 -3.29 16.54
CA THR A 764 -43.85 -1.95 16.26
C THR A 764 -44.72 -0.88 16.89
N GLY A 765 -44.09 0.01 17.65
CA GLY A 765 -44.75 1.05 18.41
C GLY A 765 -45.00 0.73 19.88
N ASP A 766 -44.80 -0.52 20.31
CA ASP A 766 -44.91 -0.91 21.73
C ASP A 766 -43.83 -0.13 22.53
N GLU A 767 -44.24 0.39 23.68
CA GLU A 767 -43.32 0.99 24.64
C GLU A 767 -42.78 -0.08 25.57
N GLU A 768 -41.47 -0.14 25.68
CA GLU A 768 -40.77 -1.06 26.57
C GLU A 768 -39.93 -0.28 27.56
N THR A 769 -39.86 -0.82 28.78
CA THR A 769 -38.93 -0.30 29.81
C THR A 769 -38.00 -1.45 30.20
N VAL A 770 -36.71 -1.19 30.19
CA VAL A 770 -35.66 -2.07 30.72
C VAL A 770 -34.98 -1.38 31.88
N ARG A 771 -34.90 -2.08 33.01
CA ARG A 771 -34.28 -1.60 34.24
C ARG A 771 -33.28 -2.61 34.73
N LEU A 772 -32.03 -2.16 34.92
CA LEU A 772 -30.92 -2.96 35.43
C LEU A 772 -30.53 -2.42 36.80
N VAL A 773 -30.47 -3.29 37.81
CA VAL A 773 -29.91 -2.98 39.13
C VAL A 773 -28.57 -3.67 39.28
N LEU A 774 -27.52 -2.88 39.49
CA LEU A 774 -26.16 -3.37 39.69
C LEU A 774 -25.70 -3.10 41.12
N ASP A 775 -24.93 -4.01 41.70
CA ASP A 775 -24.04 -3.74 42.81
C ASP A 775 -22.60 -3.73 42.26
N LYS A 776 -21.97 -2.60 42.27
CA LYS A 776 -20.61 -2.40 41.75
C LYS A 776 -19.53 -3.03 42.59
N GLY A 777 -19.86 -3.45 43.85
CA GLY A 777 -18.86 -4.00 44.75
C GLY A 777 -17.73 -3.00 45.02
N ALA A 778 -16.51 -3.37 44.74
CA ALA A 778 -15.32 -2.53 44.88
C ALA A 778 -15.06 -1.61 43.68
N LEU A 779 -15.84 -1.70 42.60
CA LEU A 779 -15.63 -0.93 41.39
C LEU A 779 -16.04 0.54 41.56
N THR A 780 -15.08 1.45 41.39
CA THR A 780 -15.30 2.88 41.52
C THR A 780 -15.60 3.59 40.18
N SER A 781 -15.19 2.95 39.09
CA SER A 781 -15.34 3.49 37.72
C SER A 781 -16.79 3.76 37.34
N ASP A 782 -17.08 4.82 36.59
CA ASP A 782 -18.35 4.99 35.92
C ASP A 782 -18.56 3.91 34.86
N LEU A 783 -19.83 3.57 34.66
CA LEU A 783 -20.21 2.52 33.72
C LEU A 783 -21.09 3.08 32.61
N GLU A 784 -20.90 2.57 31.42
CA GLU A 784 -21.83 2.70 30.31
C GLU A 784 -22.62 1.38 30.19
N VAL A 785 -23.94 1.50 30.26
CA VAL A 785 -24.85 0.35 30.12
C VAL A 785 -25.69 0.54 28.88
N GLU A 786 -25.73 -0.44 28.02
CA GLU A 786 -26.46 -0.35 26.75
C GLU A 786 -27.28 -1.62 26.46
N LEU A 787 -28.43 -1.44 25.82
CA LEU A 787 -29.23 -2.48 25.22
C LEU A 787 -28.75 -2.69 23.80
N VAL A 788 -28.34 -3.91 23.48
CA VAL A 788 -27.80 -4.27 22.15
C VAL A 788 -28.76 -5.21 21.45
N ASP A 789 -29.11 -4.86 20.22
CA ASP A 789 -29.85 -5.68 19.29
C ASP A 789 -28.92 -6.28 18.24
N ALA A 790 -29.01 -7.58 18.02
CA ALA A 790 -28.30 -8.32 16.99
C ALA A 790 -29.26 -9.19 16.17
N ARG A 791 -28.87 -9.55 14.95
CA ARG A 791 -29.54 -10.52 14.09
C ARG A 791 -28.64 -11.67 13.72
N GLU A 792 -29.21 -12.84 13.56
CA GLU A 792 -28.50 -13.99 13.01
C GLU A 792 -28.46 -13.87 11.48
N ASP A 793 -27.29 -13.97 10.87
CA ASP A 793 -27.15 -14.05 9.41
C ASP A 793 -27.44 -15.51 8.92
N ALA A 794 -27.40 -15.71 7.60
CA ALA A 794 -27.64 -17.02 6.99
C ALA A 794 -26.63 -18.12 7.39
N GLN A 795 -25.51 -17.74 7.99
CA GLN A 795 -24.47 -18.62 8.50
C GLN A 795 -24.56 -18.82 10.02
N GLY A 796 -25.60 -18.30 10.67
CA GLY A 796 -25.82 -18.40 12.11
C GLY A 796 -24.93 -17.44 12.94
N ARG A 797 -24.24 -16.47 12.32
CA ARG A 797 -23.42 -15.48 13.02
C ARG A 797 -24.27 -14.30 13.46
N LEU A 798 -24.02 -13.79 14.67
CA LEU A 798 -24.66 -12.58 15.14
C LEU A 798 -24.07 -11.35 14.44
N ARG A 799 -24.97 -10.52 13.91
CA ARG A 799 -24.66 -9.23 13.28
C ARG A 799 -25.24 -8.10 14.08
N PHE A 800 -24.47 -7.06 14.29
CA PHE A 800 -24.89 -5.87 14.99
C PHE A 800 -26.04 -5.17 14.25
N VAL A 801 -27.06 -4.74 15.00
CA VAL A 801 -28.18 -4.00 14.44
C VAL A 801 -28.28 -2.61 15.05
N ALA A 802 -28.29 -2.52 16.37
CA ALA A 802 -28.41 -1.25 17.09
C ALA A 802 -27.94 -1.39 18.54
N LYS A 803 -27.62 -0.26 19.15
CA LYS A 803 -27.42 -0.15 20.59
C LYS A 803 -28.13 1.12 21.11
N THR A 804 -28.62 1.05 22.32
CA THR A 804 -29.28 2.16 23.00
C THR A 804 -28.79 2.22 24.44
N ALA A 805 -28.26 3.37 24.86
CA ALA A 805 -27.75 3.56 26.21
C ALA A 805 -28.89 3.60 27.25
N LEU A 806 -28.66 2.96 28.39
CA LEU A 806 -29.51 3.12 29.58
C LEU A 806 -29.03 4.34 30.37
N THR A 807 -29.95 5.05 30.99
CA THR A 807 -29.66 6.21 31.84
C THR A 807 -29.53 5.77 33.30
N LEU A 808 -28.48 6.24 33.98
CA LEU A 808 -28.34 6.08 35.44
C LEU A 808 -29.41 6.95 36.12
N VAL A 809 -30.39 6.31 36.78
CA VAL A 809 -31.52 6.96 37.43
C VAL A 809 -31.41 7.04 38.95
N GLU A 810 -30.63 6.14 39.55
CA GLU A 810 -30.44 6.11 41.01
C GLU A 810 -29.04 5.59 41.35
N ARG A 811 -28.39 6.20 42.32
CA ARG A 811 -27.13 5.75 42.92
C ARG A 811 -27.24 5.75 44.45
N ASN A 812 -27.03 4.59 45.08
CA ASN A 812 -27.06 4.45 46.51
C ASN A 812 -25.89 3.54 46.99
N GLY A 813 -24.81 4.18 47.39
CA GLY A 813 -23.55 3.47 47.72
C GLY A 813 -22.98 2.74 46.48
N SER A 814 -22.74 1.45 46.58
CA SER A 814 -22.28 0.59 45.47
C SER A 814 -23.40 0.19 44.51
N ARG A 815 -24.66 0.42 44.87
CA ARG A 815 -25.84 0.11 44.04
C ARG A 815 -26.14 1.23 43.07
N GLU A 816 -26.30 0.84 41.82
CA GLU A 816 -26.71 1.74 40.72
C GLU A 816 -27.88 1.14 39.97
N VAL A 817 -28.82 2.01 39.56
CA VAL A 817 -30.01 1.62 38.77
C VAL A 817 -29.97 2.36 37.44
N TYR A 818 -30.00 1.58 36.38
CA TYR A 818 -30.04 2.07 35.00
C TYR A 818 -31.39 1.76 34.38
N GLU A 819 -31.98 2.73 33.67
CA GLU A 819 -33.30 2.58 33.05
C GLU A 819 -33.26 3.08 31.59
N LEU A 820 -33.96 2.38 30.73
CA LEU A 820 -34.24 2.76 29.36
C LEU A 820 -35.73 2.59 29.06
N ARG A 821 -36.36 3.63 28.52
CA ARG A 821 -37.69 3.56 27.89
C ARG A 821 -37.54 3.80 26.42
N PHE A 822 -38.07 2.90 25.60
CA PHE A 822 -37.96 3.01 24.16
C PHE A 822 -39.19 2.38 23.48
N LYS A 823 -39.34 2.70 22.17
CA LYS A 823 -40.37 2.08 21.34
C LYS A 823 -39.70 1.12 20.35
N GLN A 824 -40.34 -0.07 20.21
CA GLN A 824 -39.90 -0.98 19.18
C GLN A 824 -40.08 -0.34 17.78
N ALA A 825 -38.99 0.04 17.14
CA ALA A 825 -39.03 0.86 15.92
C ALA A 825 -39.24 0.03 14.64
N ARG A 826 -38.71 -1.19 14.60
CA ARG A 826 -38.68 -2.02 13.37
C ARG A 826 -39.12 -3.46 13.64
N PRO A 827 -39.88 -4.08 12.71
CA PRO A 827 -40.18 -5.51 12.79
C PRO A 827 -38.93 -6.35 12.46
N GLY A 828 -38.88 -7.58 13.00
CA GLY A 828 -37.83 -8.55 12.71
C GLY A 828 -37.57 -9.50 13.87
N HIS A 829 -36.71 -10.48 13.60
CA HIS A 829 -36.17 -11.36 14.64
C HIS A 829 -34.87 -10.77 15.15
N TYR A 830 -34.84 -10.49 16.46
CA TYR A 830 -33.68 -9.93 17.14
C TYR A 830 -33.22 -10.83 18.28
N LYS A 831 -31.91 -10.90 18.50
CA LYS A 831 -31.33 -11.32 19.77
C LYS A 831 -30.96 -10.06 20.52
N ARG A 832 -31.37 -9.94 21.77
CA ARG A 832 -31.23 -8.75 22.60
C ARG A 832 -30.55 -9.07 23.91
N ALA A 833 -29.62 -8.27 24.34
CA ALA A 833 -28.93 -8.38 25.62
C ALA A 833 -28.49 -7.01 26.13
N LEU A 834 -28.18 -6.92 27.42
CA LEU A 834 -27.51 -5.78 27.99
C LEU A 834 -25.99 -5.97 27.92
N ARG A 835 -25.28 -4.88 27.70
CA ARG A 835 -23.83 -4.83 27.72
C ARG A 835 -23.35 -3.71 28.65
N ILE A 836 -22.41 -4.03 29.54
CA ILE A 836 -21.83 -3.12 30.53
C ILE A 836 -20.36 -2.92 30.18
N LEU A 837 -19.93 -1.67 30.14
CA LEU A 837 -18.55 -1.27 29.86
C LEU A 837 -18.10 -0.23 30.88
N PRO A 838 -16.80 -0.19 31.24
CA PRO A 838 -16.24 0.92 31.98
C PRO A 838 -16.18 2.18 31.10
N SER A 839 -16.37 3.33 31.70
CA SER A 839 -16.36 4.62 31.03
C SER A 839 -15.37 5.59 31.69
N HIS A 840 -14.55 6.23 30.88
CA HIS A 840 -13.65 7.27 31.31
C HIS A 840 -13.50 8.33 30.20
N PRO A 841 -13.51 9.62 30.50
CA PRO A 841 -13.46 10.69 29.49
C PRO A 841 -12.15 10.72 28.70
N GLU A 842 -11.08 10.14 29.25
CA GLU A 842 -9.76 10.06 28.60
C GLU A 842 -9.57 8.81 27.74
N LEU A 843 -10.54 7.93 27.61
CA LEU A 843 -10.44 6.82 26.64
C LEU A 843 -10.65 7.35 25.22
N PRO A 844 -9.72 7.12 24.27
CA PRO A 844 -9.87 7.57 22.88
C PRO A 844 -11.03 6.87 22.17
N HIS A 845 -11.26 5.62 22.48
CA HIS A 845 -12.38 4.79 22.04
C HIS A 845 -12.59 3.61 23.00
N ARG A 846 -13.73 2.93 22.91
CA ARG A 846 -14.11 1.85 23.82
C ARG A 846 -13.16 0.64 23.80
N MET A 847 -12.58 0.33 22.64
CA MET A 847 -11.66 -0.79 22.46
C MET A 847 -10.28 -0.54 23.07
N ASP A 848 -9.99 0.70 23.47
CA ASP A 848 -8.74 1.04 24.16
C ASP A 848 -8.63 0.37 25.54
N PHE A 849 -9.78 0.04 26.14
CA PHE A 849 -9.90 -0.73 27.38
C PHE A 849 -11.11 -1.67 27.27
N ALA A 850 -10.93 -2.81 26.62
CA ALA A 850 -11.99 -3.73 26.19
C ALA A 850 -12.50 -4.65 27.29
N LEU A 851 -12.84 -4.12 28.47
CA LEU A 851 -13.61 -4.86 29.48
C LEU A 851 -15.09 -4.78 29.15
N VAL A 852 -15.73 -5.96 29.05
CA VAL A 852 -17.14 -6.08 28.65
C VAL A 852 -17.83 -7.14 29.50
N ARG A 853 -19.01 -6.82 30.03
CA ARG A 853 -19.89 -7.80 30.67
C ARG A 853 -21.26 -7.85 29.99
N TRP A 854 -21.62 -9.02 29.51
CA TRP A 854 -22.92 -9.27 28.91
C TRP A 854 -23.91 -9.80 29.92
N VAL A 855 -25.14 -9.30 29.87
CA VAL A 855 -26.24 -9.70 30.77
C VAL A 855 -27.46 -10.02 29.92
N ALA A 856 -28.03 -11.23 30.15
CA ALA A 856 -29.25 -11.64 29.49
C ALA A 856 -30.47 -10.88 30.04
N LEU A 857 -31.43 -10.57 29.19
CA LEU A 857 -32.76 -10.13 29.60
C LEU A 857 -33.52 -11.39 30.10
N GLN A 858 -33.94 -11.37 31.35
CA GLN A 858 -34.70 -12.48 31.95
C GLN A 858 -36.20 -12.35 31.71
#